data_a389c5ae77bf92f591a2a0d999a7c291
#
_entry.id   a389c5ae77bf92f591a2a0d999a7c291
#
_cell.length_a   1.000
_cell.length_b   1.000
_cell.length_c   1.000
_cell.angle_alpha   90.00
_cell.angle_beta   90.00
_cell.angle_gamma   90.00
#
_symmetry.space_group_name_H-M   'P 1'
#
loop_
_entity.id
_entity.type
_entity.pdbx_description
1 polymer ?
#
loop_
_entity_poly.entity_id
_entity_poly.type
_entity_poly.pdbx_seq_one_letter_code
_entity_poly.pdbx_strand_id
1 'polypeptide(L)'
;MIFPAVFLLSLSSLAFEVLLTRVFSISQWNHLSFMVISIALFGFAASGSFLSILDTRVKDIGKRLSSRSAVNIFIILYTFTAIGSFLILNRIPLDYFRLPLEPIQGLYLLTVYLFLALPFFLTGLIISVAYSFNPEKTGFVYFASMTGSACGAIIPALFLPLLGEGRLIIISALIPITLILIKKIDKDSDRTERSVSQGSLFYKKRAGVFQVLSFGIVLTAGFLISPKGDKIVNVNPSPYKASSQLLQFPNTRVTNTATGIKGRIDTIKSRYIRFAPGLSLKYIETMPLQWAAFKDGDQPFTLYRLLSQKDRQFSRFMLQYVGYRLASKRDRVLLIQNGGGSAIICALAADAKTITIVEQHPELARIVQRHYQLPVRNQNPRSFLSQSDRRFHIIHVEDWGTSLPDTAALTQQYLFTVEAFTAYLSHLTENGLVIISRKLLLPPADSIRLWAAAYESLRSLEIKNPETHMVILRNWDTFTLIVSARPIKNVNEIKLFAFQMNFDLVYMPEISKGKVNRFNVFDAPYHFLDINRLAAAYRTGTENAFFETHLLDVKPQKDSRPFPSRFLKWSKVRKIYQSMGSRPYSLLMSGEIVVAAVFVEALMVAIFLLIIPVLIMSKGTKRASFSQIVYFLSVGAGFLFVELFFIKEYTLLFGNSVLSFTFVLTAILIFSAVGGFFTQYLKQQHLKITILILVAILLVIFFGLDMVIHQILGFPTVVRYTMAILLLIPLGFLLGIPFPLAMQHLLVNPVQRAYAWTANGCASVLTAIASAQIAPSHGIPTILIFAVFSYLLAFLCIGTRKG
;
A
#
# COMPACT_ATOMS: atom_id res chain seq x y z
N MET A 1 7.76 2.31 35.64
CA MET A 1 8.47 3.01 34.55
C MET A 1 8.40 2.25 33.22
N ILE A 2 8.48 0.89 33.23
CA ILE A 2 8.50 0.09 32.00
C ILE A 2 7.21 0.24 31.17
N PHE A 3 6.05 0.27 31.76
CA PHE A 3 4.77 0.37 31.01
C PHE A 3 4.58 1.69 30.26
N PRO A 4 4.84 2.89 30.86
CA PRO A 4 4.82 4.14 30.09
C PRO A 4 5.90 4.15 29.00
N ALA A 5 7.05 3.51 29.19
CA ALA A 5 8.06 3.39 28.16
C ALA A 5 7.58 2.50 27.01
N VAL A 6 6.93 1.36 27.30
CA VAL A 6 6.30 0.50 26.28
C VAL A 6 5.30 1.29 25.45
N PHE A 7 4.40 2.04 26.11
CA PHE A 7 3.40 2.86 25.41
C PHE A 7 4.04 3.92 24.48
N LEU A 8 4.98 4.74 25.02
CA LEU A 8 5.57 5.84 24.24
C LEU A 8 6.51 5.35 23.13
N LEU A 9 7.24 4.25 23.35
CA LEU A 9 8.09 3.65 22.33
C LEU A 9 7.25 2.97 21.23
N SER A 10 6.17 2.27 21.59
CA SER A 10 5.23 1.70 20.62
C SER A 10 4.55 2.78 19.79
N LEU A 11 4.14 3.89 20.41
CA LEU A 11 3.57 5.05 19.73
C LEU A 11 4.56 5.65 18.72
N SER A 12 5.77 5.93 19.18
CA SER A 12 6.82 6.52 18.33
C SER A 12 7.25 5.56 17.21
N SER A 13 7.38 4.27 17.52
CA SER A 13 7.80 3.23 16.58
C SER A 13 6.79 3.05 15.45
N LEU A 14 5.49 3.00 15.75
CA LEU A 14 4.49 2.85 14.71
C LEU A 14 4.27 4.15 13.89
N ALA A 15 4.37 5.32 14.53
CA ALA A 15 4.40 6.58 13.79
C ALA A 15 5.58 6.61 12.82
N PHE A 16 6.76 6.17 13.24
CA PHE A 16 7.95 6.04 12.42
C PHE A 16 7.74 5.05 11.25
N GLU A 17 7.14 3.89 11.50
CA GLU A 17 6.81 2.89 10.48
C GLU A 17 5.90 3.46 9.39
N VAL A 18 4.78 4.09 9.78
CA VAL A 18 3.84 4.71 8.83
C VAL A 18 4.51 5.82 8.03
N LEU A 19 5.34 6.63 8.67
CA LEU A 19 6.09 7.70 7.98
C LEU A 19 7.15 7.14 7.02
N LEU A 20 7.82 6.05 7.38
CA LEU A 20 8.75 5.37 6.47
C LEU A 20 8.05 4.85 5.22
N THR A 21 6.82 4.32 5.31
CA THR A 21 6.06 3.92 4.10
C THR A 21 5.85 5.11 3.16
N ARG A 22 5.65 6.33 3.70
CA ARG A 22 5.55 7.56 2.91
C ARG A 22 6.90 7.95 2.30
N VAL A 23 7.98 7.88 3.09
CA VAL A 23 9.34 8.16 2.59
C VAL A 23 9.70 7.23 1.43
N PHE A 24 9.44 5.92 1.56
CA PHE A 24 9.70 4.96 0.49
C PHE A 24 8.81 5.21 -0.74
N SER A 25 7.56 5.62 -0.55
CA SER A 25 6.67 5.99 -1.65
C SER A 25 7.21 7.16 -2.48
N ILE A 26 7.85 8.14 -1.83
CA ILE A 26 8.42 9.34 -2.48
C ILE A 26 9.82 9.05 -3.04
N SER A 27 10.74 8.55 -2.19
CA SER A 27 12.15 8.35 -2.55
C SER A 27 12.38 7.14 -3.44
N GLN A 28 11.48 6.16 -3.44
CA GLN A 28 11.57 4.93 -4.20
C GLN A 28 10.26 4.68 -4.97
N TRP A 29 9.59 3.56 -4.71
CA TRP A 29 8.35 3.16 -5.37
C TRP A 29 7.33 2.63 -4.36
N ASN A 30 6.06 2.89 -4.60
CA ASN A 30 4.97 2.49 -3.71
C ASN A 30 4.95 0.98 -3.36
N HIS A 31 5.33 0.13 -4.31
CA HIS A 31 5.35 -1.31 -4.08
C HIS A 31 6.45 -1.76 -3.10
N LEU A 32 7.45 -0.92 -2.82
CA LEU A 32 8.49 -1.22 -1.81
C LEU A 32 8.07 -0.84 -0.39
N SER A 33 6.93 -0.19 -0.19
CA SER A 33 6.45 0.18 1.15
C SER A 33 6.18 -1.05 2.04
N PHE A 34 5.87 -2.23 1.47
CA PHE A 34 5.75 -3.47 2.26
C PHE A 34 7.08 -3.88 2.94
N MET A 35 8.23 -3.48 2.38
CA MET A 35 9.54 -3.74 3.01
C MET A 35 9.64 -3.07 4.39
N VAL A 36 9.02 -1.90 4.59
CA VAL A 36 9.04 -1.20 5.87
C VAL A 36 8.39 -2.05 6.96
N ILE A 37 7.23 -2.66 6.66
CA ILE A 37 6.55 -3.57 7.59
C ILE A 37 7.44 -4.77 7.90
N SER A 38 8.10 -5.34 6.88
CA SER A 38 9.03 -6.45 7.07
C SER A 38 10.22 -6.06 7.95
N ILE A 39 10.82 -4.88 7.74
CA ILE A 39 11.93 -4.34 8.54
C ILE A 39 11.52 -4.15 10.01
N ALA A 40 10.34 -3.58 10.24
CA ALA A 40 9.81 -3.35 11.58
C ALA A 40 9.61 -4.67 12.34
N LEU A 41 8.90 -5.61 11.73
CA LEU A 41 8.62 -6.92 12.32
C LEU A 41 9.89 -7.75 12.51
N PHE A 42 10.87 -7.64 11.59
CA PHE A 42 12.19 -8.23 11.76
C PHE A 42 12.92 -7.71 12.99
N GLY A 43 12.93 -6.37 13.20
CA GLY A 43 13.50 -5.77 14.41
C GLY A 43 12.86 -6.31 15.68
N PHE A 44 11.53 -6.39 15.73
CA PHE A 44 10.78 -6.99 16.84
C PHE A 44 11.15 -8.46 17.06
N ALA A 45 11.20 -9.29 16.03
CA ALA A 45 11.56 -10.70 16.14
C ALA A 45 13.00 -10.89 16.65
N ALA A 46 13.95 -10.14 16.09
CA ALA A 46 15.36 -10.21 16.49
C ALA A 46 15.58 -9.85 17.97
N SER A 47 14.76 -8.93 18.51
CA SER A 47 14.86 -8.54 19.93
C SER A 47 14.54 -9.68 20.90
N GLY A 48 13.56 -10.53 20.57
CA GLY A 48 13.23 -11.69 21.39
C GLY A 48 14.29 -12.78 21.31
N SER A 49 14.83 -13.03 20.10
CA SER A 49 15.95 -13.96 19.90
C SER A 49 17.18 -13.52 20.74
N PHE A 50 17.51 -12.24 20.66
CA PHE A 50 18.60 -11.65 21.45
C PHE A 50 18.37 -11.80 22.95
N LEU A 51 17.17 -11.47 23.45
CA LEU A 51 16.84 -11.59 24.87
C LEU A 51 16.88 -13.03 25.36
N SER A 52 16.42 -13.99 24.55
CA SER A 52 16.43 -15.40 24.90
C SER A 52 17.87 -15.94 25.08
N ILE A 53 18.81 -15.47 24.26
CA ILE A 53 20.23 -15.81 24.39
C ILE A 53 20.84 -15.13 25.64
N LEU A 54 20.54 -13.85 25.84
CA LEU A 54 21.11 -13.06 26.92
C LEU A 54 20.68 -13.56 28.29
N ASP A 55 19.39 -13.95 28.45
CA ASP A 55 18.86 -14.48 29.72
C ASP A 55 19.49 -15.83 30.12
N THR A 56 19.99 -16.61 29.15
CA THR A 56 20.72 -17.87 29.46
C THR A 56 22.16 -17.65 29.88
N ARG A 57 22.79 -16.53 29.54
CA ARG A 57 24.22 -16.23 29.77
C ARG A 57 24.50 -15.31 30.95
N VAL A 58 23.53 -14.42 31.27
CA VAL A 58 23.77 -13.36 32.28
C VAL A 58 22.74 -13.50 33.41
N LYS A 59 23.22 -13.77 34.62
CA LYS A 59 22.35 -13.85 35.80
C LYS A 59 21.69 -12.48 36.08
N ASP A 60 20.45 -12.53 36.54
CA ASP A 60 19.61 -11.36 36.91
C ASP A 60 19.46 -10.31 35.80
N ILE A 61 19.56 -10.73 34.52
CA ILE A 61 19.46 -9.82 33.39
C ILE A 61 18.12 -9.06 33.38
N GLY A 62 17.06 -9.71 33.82
CA GLY A 62 15.72 -9.09 33.91
C GLY A 62 15.68 -7.87 34.81
N LYS A 63 16.25 -7.98 36.02
CA LYS A 63 16.35 -6.85 36.95
C LYS A 63 17.22 -5.72 36.37
N ARG A 64 18.30 -6.08 35.67
CA ARG A 64 19.22 -5.09 35.05
C ARG A 64 18.53 -4.34 33.92
N LEU A 65 17.86 -5.05 32.98
CA LEU A 65 17.19 -4.46 31.83
C LEU A 65 15.88 -3.72 32.19
N SER A 66 15.18 -4.15 33.26
CA SER A 66 14.01 -3.46 33.78
C SER A 66 14.36 -2.24 34.65
N SER A 67 15.63 -2.03 34.94
CA SER A 67 16.07 -0.89 35.75
C SER A 67 15.80 0.45 35.06
N ARG A 68 15.54 1.50 35.83
CA ARG A 68 15.29 2.85 35.32
C ARG A 68 16.43 3.36 34.41
N SER A 69 17.67 3.07 34.77
CA SER A 69 18.82 3.47 33.94
C SER A 69 18.84 2.77 32.60
N ALA A 70 18.54 1.47 32.55
CA ALA A 70 18.49 0.72 31.30
C ALA A 70 17.36 1.22 30.39
N VAL A 71 16.17 1.46 30.94
CA VAL A 71 15.02 2.02 30.18
C VAL A 71 15.38 3.39 29.60
N ASN A 72 16.06 4.27 30.35
CA ASN A 72 16.51 5.56 29.85
C ASN A 72 17.54 5.41 28.72
N ILE A 73 18.47 4.46 28.82
CA ILE A 73 19.44 4.15 27.77
C ILE A 73 18.71 3.70 26.49
N PHE A 74 17.75 2.81 26.62
CA PHE A 74 16.97 2.33 25.47
C PHE A 74 16.19 3.45 24.79
N ILE A 75 15.57 4.36 25.54
CA ILE A 75 14.87 5.53 25.01
C ILE A 75 15.82 6.42 24.19
N ILE A 76 17.00 6.72 24.75
CA ILE A 76 18.01 7.56 24.09
C ILE A 76 18.53 6.88 22.82
N LEU A 77 18.87 5.58 22.90
CA LEU A 77 19.33 4.81 21.75
C LEU A 77 18.24 4.71 20.67
N TYR A 78 16.99 4.48 21.05
CA TYR A 78 15.86 4.47 20.13
C TYR A 78 15.76 5.79 19.37
N THR A 79 15.73 6.90 20.07
CA THR A 79 15.62 8.23 19.43
C THR A 79 16.79 8.50 18.50
N PHE A 80 18.01 8.20 18.96
CA PHE A 80 19.22 8.37 18.15
C PHE A 80 19.19 7.49 16.89
N THR A 81 18.81 6.22 17.02
CA THR A 81 18.75 5.30 15.89
C THR A 81 17.60 5.62 14.95
N ALA A 82 16.43 6.08 15.43
CA ALA A 82 15.31 6.47 14.59
C ALA A 82 15.64 7.71 13.73
N ILE A 83 16.23 8.74 14.33
CA ILE A 83 16.67 9.93 13.58
C ILE A 83 17.84 9.57 12.65
N GLY A 84 18.85 8.85 13.18
CA GLY A 84 20.05 8.47 12.44
C GLY A 84 19.75 7.59 11.22
N SER A 85 18.91 6.58 11.36
CA SER A 85 18.52 5.69 10.26
C SER A 85 17.76 6.43 9.15
N PHE A 86 16.89 7.38 9.51
CA PHE A 86 16.21 8.23 8.53
C PHE A 86 17.21 9.14 7.77
N LEU A 87 18.16 9.76 8.46
CA LEU A 87 19.19 10.58 7.82
C LEU A 87 20.12 9.75 6.92
N ILE A 88 20.44 8.52 7.32
CA ILE A 88 21.22 7.58 6.52
C ILE A 88 20.44 7.20 5.26
N LEU A 89 19.16 6.84 5.39
CA LEU A 89 18.29 6.53 4.24
C LEU A 89 18.27 7.66 3.21
N ASN A 90 18.18 8.93 3.67
CA ASN A 90 18.19 10.09 2.79
C ASN A 90 19.55 10.38 2.11
N ARG A 91 20.64 9.80 2.57
CA ARG A 91 22.01 10.05 2.08
C ARG A 91 22.57 8.91 1.24
N ILE A 92 22.17 7.67 1.50
CA ILE A 92 22.64 6.52 0.73
C ILE A 92 22.05 6.58 -0.69
N PRO A 93 22.89 6.53 -1.74
CA PRO A 93 22.44 6.53 -3.12
C PRO A 93 21.98 5.12 -3.54
N LEU A 94 20.94 4.63 -2.86
CA LEU A 94 20.36 3.31 -3.16
C LEU A 94 19.54 3.38 -4.45
N ASP A 95 19.96 2.58 -5.41
CA ASP A 95 19.33 2.46 -6.72
C ASP A 95 18.93 1.01 -7.00
N TYR A 96 17.62 0.74 -6.85
CA TYR A 96 17.10 -0.60 -7.09
C TYR A 96 17.25 -1.07 -8.55
N PHE A 97 17.25 -0.15 -9.51
CA PHE A 97 17.42 -0.50 -10.93
C PHE A 97 18.84 -0.96 -11.25
N ARG A 98 19.82 -0.53 -10.46
CA ARG A 98 21.22 -0.97 -10.58
C ARG A 98 21.55 -2.18 -9.73
N LEU A 99 20.63 -2.61 -8.84
CA LEU A 99 20.88 -3.74 -7.94
C LEU A 99 21.36 -5.03 -8.66
N PRO A 100 20.80 -5.44 -9.83
CA PRO A 100 21.30 -6.59 -10.56
C PRO A 100 22.64 -6.37 -11.27
N LEU A 101 23.06 -5.13 -11.45
CA LEU A 101 24.24 -4.76 -12.24
C LEU A 101 25.44 -4.39 -11.36
N GLU A 102 25.21 -3.82 -10.20
CA GLU A 102 26.22 -3.27 -9.31
C GLU A 102 26.15 -3.91 -7.92
N PRO A 103 27.08 -4.81 -7.53
CA PRO A 103 27.06 -5.48 -6.22
C PRO A 103 27.04 -4.52 -5.03
N ILE A 104 27.59 -3.30 -5.17
CA ILE A 104 27.59 -2.26 -4.13
C ILE A 104 26.16 -1.86 -3.72
N GLN A 105 25.20 -1.93 -4.63
CA GLN A 105 23.80 -1.64 -4.32
C GLN A 105 23.20 -2.65 -3.33
N GLY A 106 23.66 -3.91 -3.38
CA GLY A 106 23.30 -4.93 -2.38
C GLY A 106 23.80 -4.56 -0.98
N LEU A 107 25.02 -4.02 -0.89
CA LEU A 107 25.57 -3.53 0.39
C LEU A 107 24.80 -2.30 0.90
N TYR A 108 24.43 -1.37 0.02
CA TYR A 108 23.60 -0.22 0.39
C TYR A 108 22.22 -0.66 0.90
N LEU A 109 21.58 -1.60 0.21
CA LEU A 109 20.30 -2.17 0.62
C LEU A 109 20.39 -2.83 2.00
N LEU A 110 21.41 -3.67 2.22
CA LEU A 110 21.63 -4.32 3.52
C LEU A 110 21.88 -3.29 4.62
N THR A 111 22.69 -2.26 4.34
CA THR A 111 22.97 -1.17 5.29
C THR A 111 21.69 -0.45 5.69
N VAL A 112 20.88 -0.03 4.71
CA VAL A 112 19.57 0.63 4.96
C VAL A 112 18.66 -0.27 5.78
N TYR A 113 18.58 -1.56 5.42
CA TYR A 113 17.73 -2.53 6.11
C TYR A 113 18.13 -2.67 7.58
N LEU A 114 19.41 -2.87 7.86
CA LEU A 114 19.92 -3.03 9.23
C LEU A 114 19.75 -1.75 10.07
N PHE A 115 20.06 -0.59 9.52
CA PHE A 115 19.92 0.67 10.28
C PHE A 115 18.46 0.99 10.57
N LEU A 116 17.54 0.76 9.62
CA LEU A 116 16.12 0.96 9.83
C LEU A 116 15.49 -0.05 10.80
N ALA A 117 16.07 -1.26 10.93
CA ALA A 117 15.60 -2.26 11.88
C ALA A 117 15.97 -1.94 13.33
N LEU A 118 17.02 -1.14 13.59
CA LEU A 118 17.51 -0.84 14.94
C LEU A 118 16.48 -0.18 15.86
N PRO A 119 15.72 0.86 15.47
CA PRO A 119 14.69 1.45 16.33
C PRO A 119 13.64 0.42 16.73
N PHE A 120 13.20 -0.43 15.78
CA PHE A 120 12.20 -1.48 16.03
C PHE A 120 12.76 -2.58 16.94
N PHE A 121 14.04 -2.94 16.77
CA PHE A 121 14.73 -3.86 17.68
C PHE A 121 14.75 -3.34 19.12
N LEU A 122 15.09 -2.08 19.33
CA LEU A 122 15.12 -1.46 20.67
C LEU A 122 13.74 -1.38 21.31
N THR A 123 12.70 -1.02 20.53
CA THR A 123 11.32 -1.06 20.99
C THR A 123 10.89 -2.48 21.34
N GLY A 124 11.15 -3.44 20.45
CA GLY A 124 10.85 -4.85 20.67
C GLY A 124 11.55 -5.42 21.89
N LEU A 125 12.79 -4.99 22.17
CA LEU A 125 13.56 -5.44 23.34
C LEU A 125 12.90 -5.01 24.66
N ILE A 126 12.46 -3.76 24.79
CA ILE A 126 11.71 -3.30 25.98
C ILE A 126 10.39 -4.07 26.11
N ILE A 127 9.66 -4.28 25.04
CA ILE A 127 8.40 -5.03 25.06
C ILE A 127 8.66 -6.49 25.47
N SER A 128 9.68 -7.13 24.90
CA SER A 128 10.06 -8.50 25.22
C SER A 128 10.51 -8.65 26.69
N VAL A 129 11.27 -7.68 27.22
CA VAL A 129 11.64 -7.61 28.64
C VAL A 129 10.38 -7.46 29.51
N ALA A 130 9.44 -6.60 29.13
CA ALA A 130 8.20 -6.41 29.87
C ALA A 130 7.37 -7.70 29.94
N TYR A 131 7.24 -8.45 28.83
CA TYR A 131 6.54 -9.76 28.81
C TYR A 131 7.28 -10.83 29.61
N SER A 132 8.60 -10.91 29.45
CA SER A 132 9.38 -12.00 30.01
C SER A 132 9.43 -11.94 31.54
N PHE A 133 9.49 -10.74 32.11
CA PHE A 133 9.72 -10.54 33.54
C PHE A 133 8.50 -10.04 34.33
N ASN A 134 7.35 -9.80 33.65
CA ASN A 134 6.08 -9.43 34.33
C ASN A 134 4.91 -10.33 33.81
N PRO A 135 4.96 -11.64 34.04
CA PRO A 135 3.98 -12.56 33.47
C PRO A 135 2.53 -12.30 33.90
N GLU A 136 2.33 -11.85 35.15
CA GLU A 136 1.00 -11.53 35.68
C GLU A 136 0.36 -10.30 35.05
N LYS A 137 1.18 -9.40 34.47
CA LYS A 137 0.75 -8.14 33.81
C LYS A 137 0.83 -8.21 32.29
N THR A 138 0.88 -9.40 31.71
CA THR A 138 1.00 -9.59 30.25
C THR A 138 -0.11 -8.88 29.48
N GLY A 139 -1.38 -8.99 29.94
CA GLY A 139 -2.50 -8.26 29.32
C GLY A 139 -2.34 -6.74 29.37
N PHE A 140 -1.78 -6.20 30.45
CA PHE A 140 -1.51 -4.76 30.56
C PHE A 140 -0.33 -4.31 29.69
N VAL A 141 0.72 -5.13 29.56
CA VAL A 141 1.82 -4.86 28.60
C VAL A 141 1.29 -4.82 27.17
N TYR A 142 0.44 -5.80 26.82
CA TYR A 142 -0.22 -5.85 25.51
C TYR A 142 -1.07 -4.61 25.27
N PHE A 143 -1.92 -4.24 26.23
CA PHE A 143 -2.74 -3.05 26.17
C PHE A 143 -1.91 -1.78 25.97
N ALA A 144 -0.84 -1.58 26.73
CA ALA A 144 0.04 -0.41 26.61
C ALA A 144 0.74 -0.36 25.23
N SER A 145 1.22 -1.49 24.76
CA SER A 145 1.87 -1.58 23.43
C SER A 145 0.88 -1.31 22.30
N MET A 146 -0.26 -1.98 22.28
CA MET A 146 -1.24 -1.86 21.19
C MET A 146 -1.91 -0.48 21.15
N THR A 147 -2.29 0.08 22.32
CA THR A 147 -2.82 1.47 22.39
C THR A 147 -1.77 2.49 21.99
N GLY A 148 -0.52 2.34 22.43
CA GLY A 148 0.58 3.19 21.98
C GLY A 148 0.73 3.14 20.46
N SER A 149 0.78 1.95 19.89
CA SER A 149 0.87 1.74 18.44
C SER A 149 -0.32 2.37 17.70
N ALA A 150 -1.55 2.17 18.18
CA ALA A 150 -2.74 2.78 17.58
C ALA A 150 -2.68 4.32 17.57
N CYS A 151 -2.27 4.93 18.67
CA CYS A 151 -2.04 6.39 18.73
C CYS A 151 -0.96 6.81 17.72
N GLY A 152 0.12 6.02 17.60
CA GLY A 152 1.21 6.26 16.65
C GLY A 152 0.75 6.22 15.19
N ALA A 153 -0.14 5.29 14.83
CA ALA A 153 -0.69 5.18 13.47
C ALA A 153 -1.51 6.40 13.04
N ILE A 154 -2.15 7.10 13.99
CA ILE A 154 -2.98 8.29 13.72
C ILE A 154 -2.13 9.54 13.50
N ILE A 155 -0.95 9.65 14.14
CA ILE A 155 -0.09 10.84 14.07
C ILE A 155 0.21 11.28 12.63
N PRO A 156 0.63 10.41 11.71
CA PRO A 156 0.85 10.82 10.32
C PRO A 156 -0.42 11.36 9.64
N ALA A 157 -1.57 10.76 9.90
CA ALA A 157 -2.82 11.21 9.29
C ALA A 157 -3.19 12.64 9.67
N LEU A 158 -2.90 13.05 10.91
CA LEU A 158 -3.23 14.37 11.44
C LEU A 158 -2.18 15.44 11.11
N PHE A 159 -0.89 15.09 11.21
CA PHE A 159 0.18 16.09 11.23
C PHE A 159 1.03 16.16 9.95
N LEU A 160 0.93 15.19 9.02
CA LEU A 160 1.63 15.25 7.73
C LEU A 160 1.34 16.55 6.95
N PRO A 161 0.07 17.02 6.85
CA PRO A 161 -0.23 18.23 6.10
C PRO A 161 0.44 19.50 6.66
N LEU A 162 0.77 19.49 7.95
CA LEU A 162 1.35 20.65 8.65
C LEU A 162 2.88 20.63 8.67
N LEU A 163 3.48 19.46 8.83
CA LEU A 163 4.90 19.31 9.14
C LEU A 163 5.72 18.68 8.00
N GLY A 164 5.06 17.94 7.11
CA GLY A 164 5.74 17.11 6.11
C GLY A 164 6.41 15.87 6.72
N GLU A 165 6.93 14.98 5.85
CA GLU A 165 7.42 13.65 6.25
C GLU A 165 8.65 13.75 7.16
N GLY A 166 9.68 14.48 6.75
CA GLY A 166 10.97 14.48 7.47
C GLY A 166 10.91 15.12 8.87
N ARG A 167 10.23 16.27 9.00
CA ARG A 167 10.05 16.93 10.30
C ARG A 167 9.21 16.08 11.25
N LEU A 168 8.14 15.45 10.72
CA LEU A 168 7.26 14.62 11.53
C LEU A 168 7.96 13.35 12.04
N ILE A 169 8.87 12.75 11.25
CA ILE A 169 9.73 11.64 11.72
C ILE A 169 10.55 12.07 12.93
N ILE A 170 11.21 13.22 12.87
CA ILE A 170 12.06 13.70 13.97
C ILE A 170 11.22 13.97 15.21
N ILE A 171 10.08 14.64 15.07
CA ILE A 171 9.18 14.95 16.19
C ILE A 171 8.66 13.64 16.82
N SER A 172 8.23 12.68 15.99
CA SER A 172 7.77 11.38 16.48
C SER A 172 8.85 10.62 17.25
N ALA A 173 10.10 10.65 16.78
CA ALA A 173 11.23 10.02 17.46
C ALA A 173 11.58 10.66 18.81
N LEU A 174 11.24 11.93 19.03
CA LEU A 174 11.47 12.63 20.30
C LEU A 174 10.40 12.31 21.37
N ILE A 175 9.26 11.77 21.00
CA ILE A 175 8.16 11.53 21.96
C ILE A 175 8.61 10.72 23.18
N PRO A 176 9.35 9.59 23.06
CA PRO A 176 9.78 8.82 24.23
C PRO A 176 10.73 9.57 25.19
N ILE A 177 11.49 10.57 24.69
CA ILE A 177 12.41 11.37 25.53
C ILE A 177 11.64 12.16 26.60
N THR A 178 10.38 12.52 26.35
CA THR A 178 9.55 13.22 27.32
C THR A 178 9.48 12.50 28.66
N LEU A 179 9.53 11.15 28.66
CA LEU A 179 9.55 10.35 29.87
C LEU A 179 10.80 10.59 30.74
N ILE A 180 11.94 10.94 30.13
CA ILE A 180 13.18 11.26 30.85
C ILE A 180 13.12 12.69 31.39
N LEU A 181 12.54 13.63 30.64
CA LEU A 181 12.52 15.06 30.95
C LEU A 181 11.49 15.42 32.04
N ILE A 182 10.28 14.81 31.99
CA ILE A 182 9.17 15.16 32.89
C ILE A 182 9.43 14.73 34.34
N LYS A 183 10.26 13.74 34.61
CA LYS A 183 10.45 13.12 35.94
C LYS A 183 11.30 13.91 36.93
N LYS A 184 11.17 15.23 36.96
CA LYS A 184 11.72 16.09 38.06
C LYS A 184 10.76 16.24 39.24
N ILE A 185 9.51 15.73 39.12
CA ILE A 185 8.40 16.15 40.01
C ILE A 185 8.10 15.17 41.15
N ASP A 186 8.55 13.92 41.12
CA ASP A 186 8.24 12.95 42.16
C ASP A 186 9.34 12.89 43.26
N LYS A 187 9.33 13.88 44.16
CA LYS A 187 10.20 13.92 45.34
C LYS A 187 9.78 12.95 46.45
N ASP A 188 8.54 12.39 46.40
CA ASP A 188 8.01 11.64 47.54
C ASP A 188 8.20 10.11 47.48
N SER A 189 8.53 9.51 46.35
CA SER A 189 8.81 8.07 46.27
C SER A 189 10.23 7.70 46.75
N ASP A 190 11.12 8.68 46.94
CA ASP A 190 12.52 8.49 47.39
C ASP A 190 12.64 8.25 48.91
N ARG A 191 11.57 8.31 49.66
CA ARG A 191 11.65 8.11 51.14
C ARG A 191 11.84 6.66 51.56
N THR A 192 11.44 5.70 50.74
CA THR A 192 11.51 4.26 51.06
C THR A 192 12.90 3.62 50.71
N GLU A 193 13.71 4.28 49.88
CA GLU A 193 15.03 3.77 49.50
C GLU A 193 16.22 4.42 50.22
N ARG A 194 15.96 5.28 51.23
CA ARG A 194 17.02 6.02 51.97
C ARG A 194 17.81 5.20 52.99
N SER A 195 17.62 3.91 53.10
CA SER A 195 18.27 3.08 54.11
C SER A 195 19.58 2.41 53.67
N VAL A 196 20.09 2.69 52.45
CA VAL A 196 21.40 2.18 52.02
C VAL A 196 22.30 3.35 51.57
N SER A 197 23.03 3.86 52.52
CA SER A 197 24.02 4.92 52.34
C SER A 197 25.23 4.47 51.51
N GLN A 198 25.66 5.29 50.62
CA GLN A 198 26.88 5.43 49.80
C GLN A 198 26.66 5.40 48.26
N GLY A 199 25.49 4.95 47.70
CA GLY A 199 25.23 4.97 46.28
C GLY A 199 24.60 6.27 45.73
N SER A 200 24.19 7.20 46.61
CA SER A 200 23.30 8.33 46.21
C SER A 200 23.97 9.39 45.31
N LEU A 201 25.29 9.60 45.48
CA LEU A 201 26.04 10.58 44.66
C LEU A 201 26.28 10.06 43.22
N PHE A 202 26.56 8.78 43.05
CA PHE A 202 26.71 8.12 41.74
C PHE A 202 25.38 8.07 40.97
N TYR A 203 24.28 7.88 41.69
CA TYR A 203 22.95 7.83 41.07
C TYR A 203 22.50 9.21 40.59
N LYS A 204 22.73 10.27 41.39
CA LYS A 204 22.48 11.67 41.00
C LYS A 204 23.30 12.11 39.78
N LYS A 205 24.62 11.75 39.73
CA LYS A 205 25.48 12.02 38.58
C LYS A 205 24.97 11.34 37.30
N ARG A 206 24.55 10.05 37.36
CA ARG A 206 24.02 9.34 36.20
C ARG A 206 22.69 9.92 35.69
N ALA A 207 21.77 10.31 36.57
CA ALA A 207 20.52 10.94 36.18
C ALA A 207 20.76 12.27 35.46
N GLY A 208 21.72 13.07 35.90
CA GLY A 208 22.12 14.31 35.24
C GLY A 208 22.67 14.09 33.82
N VAL A 209 23.49 13.04 33.64
CA VAL A 209 24.04 12.70 32.32
C VAL A 209 22.93 12.37 31.30
N PHE A 210 21.91 11.58 31.68
CA PHE A 210 20.79 11.27 30.78
C PHE A 210 19.97 12.51 30.40
N GLN A 211 19.80 13.47 31.30
CA GLN A 211 19.11 14.72 31.01
C GLN A 211 19.91 15.60 30.05
N VAL A 212 21.25 15.72 30.27
CA VAL A 212 22.12 16.49 29.37
C VAL A 212 22.13 15.89 27.96
N LEU A 213 22.24 14.56 27.85
CA LEU A 213 22.17 13.88 26.56
C LEU A 213 20.82 14.07 25.87
N SER A 214 19.72 13.92 26.61
CA SER A 214 18.37 14.15 26.10
C SER A 214 18.17 15.58 25.61
N PHE A 215 18.68 16.57 26.35
CA PHE A 215 18.63 17.97 25.96
C PHE A 215 19.46 18.25 24.72
N GLY A 216 20.66 17.66 24.60
CA GLY A 216 21.48 17.73 23.39
C GLY A 216 20.77 17.17 22.15
N ILE A 217 20.09 16.02 22.29
CA ILE A 217 19.30 15.43 21.19
C ILE A 217 18.15 16.36 20.81
N VAL A 218 17.44 16.94 21.79
CA VAL A 218 16.32 17.86 21.52
C VAL A 218 16.80 19.13 20.80
N LEU A 219 17.97 19.69 21.21
CA LEU A 219 18.56 20.84 20.52
C LEU A 219 18.95 20.53 19.08
N THR A 220 19.60 19.37 18.85
CA THR A 220 19.98 18.92 17.49
C THR A 220 18.75 18.70 16.63
N ALA A 221 17.70 18.06 17.18
CA ALA A 221 16.44 17.88 16.49
C ALA A 221 15.73 19.22 16.20
N GLY A 222 15.80 20.19 17.12
CA GLY A 222 15.30 21.54 16.90
C GLY A 222 15.98 22.25 15.72
N PHE A 223 17.32 22.08 15.58
CA PHE A 223 18.03 22.55 14.39
C PHE A 223 17.54 21.87 13.11
N LEU A 224 17.37 20.54 13.12
CA LEU A 224 16.92 19.79 11.96
C LEU A 224 15.49 20.17 11.52
N ILE A 225 14.61 20.52 12.46
CA ILE A 225 13.22 20.96 12.19
C ILE A 225 13.17 22.40 11.68
N SER A 226 14.21 23.20 11.93
CA SER A 226 14.30 24.59 11.52
C SER A 226 14.39 24.74 9.99
N PRO A 227 14.08 25.92 9.41
CA PRO A 227 14.25 26.17 7.97
C PRO A 227 15.66 25.91 7.43
N LYS A 228 16.69 26.04 8.29
CA LYS A 228 18.09 25.73 7.91
C LYS A 228 18.32 24.22 7.76
N GLY A 229 17.64 23.42 8.56
CA GLY A 229 17.72 21.95 8.52
C GLY A 229 16.87 21.32 7.41
N ASP A 230 15.96 22.05 6.78
CA ASP A 230 15.03 21.51 5.75
C ASP A 230 15.74 20.79 4.61
N LYS A 231 16.89 21.29 4.17
CA LYS A 231 17.69 20.63 3.11
C LYS A 231 18.21 19.24 3.52
N ILE A 232 18.31 18.97 4.81
CA ILE A 232 18.83 17.70 5.37
C ILE A 232 17.70 16.70 5.54
N VAL A 233 16.52 17.18 5.95
CA VAL A 233 15.37 16.33 6.30
C VAL A 233 14.33 16.20 5.20
N ASN A 234 14.41 17.01 4.13
CA ASN A 234 13.49 16.91 3.01
C ASN A 234 13.69 15.58 2.28
N VAL A 235 12.57 14.93 1.94
CA VAL A 235 12.58 13.68 1.18
C VAL A 235 12.52 14.00 -0.30
N ASN A 236 13.58 13.61 -1.03
CA ASN A 236 13.67 13.82 -2.47
C ASN A 236 13.10 12.62 -3.24
N PRO A 237 12.32 12.85 -4.31
CA PRO A 237 11.91 11.77 -5.19
C PRO A 237 13.11 11.10 -5.88
N SER A 238 12.99 9.79 -6.17
CA SER A 238 14.00 9.05 -6.93
C SER A 238 14.37 9.77 -8.25
N PRO A 239 15.64 9.73 -8.70
CA PRO A 239 16.06 10.31 -9.98
C PRO A 239 15.31 9.78 -11.19
N TYR A 240 14.76 8.57 -11.11
CA TYR A 240 13.98 7.93 -12.17
C TYR A 240 12.51 8.37 -12.23
N LYS A 241 12.03 9.09 -11.24
CA LYS A 241 10.66 9.60 -11.24
C LYS A 241 10.50 10.78 -12.21
N ALA A 242 9.34 10.87 -12.83
CA ALA A 242 9.06 11.87 -13.84
C ALA A 242 9.27 13.31 -13.36
N SER A 243 8.95 13.61 -12.10
CA SER A 243 9.20 14.92 -11.49
C SER A 243 10.70 15.25 -11.41
N SER A 244 11.53 14.27 -11.00
CA SER A 244 12.98 14.45 -10.88
C SER A 244 13.64 14.62 -12.24
N GLN A 245 13.20 13.88 -13.25
CA GLN A 245 13.68 14.02 -14.62
C GLN A 245 13.32 15.41 -15.19
N LEU A 246 12.09 15.87 -14.93
CA LEU A 246 11.65 17.21 -15.38
C LEU A 246 12.46 18.32 -14.71
N LEU A 247 12.82 18.18 -13.44
CA LEU A 247 13.59 19.20 -12.69
C LEU A 247 15.03 19.35 -13.17
N GLN A 248 15.54 18.45 -14.02
CA GLN A 248 16.86 18.59 -14.65
C GLN A 248 16.87 19.64 -15.78
N PHE A 249 15.70 20.02 -16.30
CA PHE A 249 15.61 21.02 -17.37
C PHE A 249 15.77 22.46 -16.83
N PRO A 250 16.41 23.35 -17.60
CA PRO A 250 16.62 24.75 -17.20
C PRO A 250 15.31 25.46 -16.86
N ASN A 251 15.35 26.40 -15.90
CA ASN A 251 14.20 27.21 -15.49
C ASN A 251 12.96 26.41 -15.04
N THR A 252 13.15 25.14 -14.70
CA THR A 252 12.11 24.29 -14.11
C THR A 252 12.16 24.40 -12.59
N ARG A 253 10.99 24.60 -11.97
CA ARG A 253 10.91 24.75 -10.51
C ARG A 253 9.63 24.19 -9.94
N VAL A 254 9.72 23.66 -8.73
CA VAL A 254 8.56 23.35 -7.90
C VAL A 254 7.94 24.67 -7.44
N THR A 255 6.67 24.87 -7.71
CA THR A 255 5.92 26.08 -7.32
C THR A 255 5.10 25.88 -6.06
N ASN A 256 4.67 24.67 -5.78
CA ASN A 256 3.92 24.32 -4.59
C ASN A 256 4.13 22.86 -4.25
N THR A 257 4.25 22.56 -2.96
CA THR A 257 4.26 21.19 -2.40
C THR A 257 3.17 21.08 -1.35
N ALA A 258 2.29 20.11 -1.50
CA ALA A 258 1.26 19.80 -0.52
C ALA A 258 1.37 18.33 -0.13
N THR A 259 1.53 18.08 1.16
CA THR A 259 1.72 16.74 1.70
C THR A 259 0.47 16.29 2.44
N GLY A 260 0.13 15.02 2.33
CA GLY A 260 -0.99 14.41 3.06
C GLY A 260 -0.90 12.89 3.06
N ILE A 261 -1.80 12.26 3.81
CA ILE A 261 -1.82 10.80 3.92
C ILE A 261 -2.10 10.10 2.57
N LYS A 262 -2.84 10.76 1.66
CA LYS A 262 -3.13 10.22 0.33
C LYS A 262 -2.00 10.38 -0.68
N GLY A 263 -0.94 11.10 -0.33
CA GLY A 263 0.22 11.36 -1.18
C GLY A 263 0.72 12.79 -1.03
N ARG A 264 1.93 13.02 -1.51
CA ARG A 264 2.53 14.35 -1.69
C ARG A 264 2.26 14.82 -3.12
N ILE A 265 1.80 16.04 -3.29
CA ILE A 265 1.59 16.67 -4.59
C ILE A 265 2.62 17.79 -4.76
N ASP A 266 3.50 17.61 -5.74
CA ASP A 266 4.44 18.64 -6.17
C ASP A 266 3.95 19.26 -7.48
N THR A 267 3.65 20.57 -7.48
CA THR A 267 3.28 21.29 -8.70
C THR A 267 4.53 21.89 -9.31
N ILE A 268 4.83 21.51 -10.55
CA ILE A 268 6.03 21.93 -11.27
C ILE A 268 5.64 22.79 -12.47
N LYS A 269 6.33 23.92 -12.59
CA LYS A 269 6.25 24.80 -13.76
C LYS A 269 7.51 24.64 -14.59
N SER A 270 7.31 24.31 -15.88
CA SER A 270 8.41 24.18 -16.86
C SER A 270 7.90 24.50 -18.26
N ARG A 271 8.78 25.05 -19.10
CA ARG A 271 8.51 25.20 -20.53
C ARG A 271 8.71 23.90 -21.33
N TYR A 272 9.29 22.89 -20.69
CA TYR A 272 9.62 21.61 -21.32
C TYR A 272 8.55 20.54 -21.11
N ILE A 273 7.46 20.85 -20.42
CA ILE A 273 6.34 19.92 -20.31
C ILE A 273 5.66 19.83 -21.67
N ARG A 274 5.57 18.61 -22.19
CA ARG A 274 4.95 18.26 -23.46
C ARG A 274 4.16 16.97 -23.33
N PHE A 275 3.27 16.95 -22.33
CA PHE A 275 2.48 15.76 -22.01
C PHE A 275 1.12 15.85 -22.71
N ALA A 276 0.92 15.06 -23.74
CA ALA A 276 -0.33 14.91 -24.46
C ALA A 276 -0.45 13.47 -24.98
N PRO A 277 -0.67 12.49 -24.06
CA PRO A 277 -0.75 11.09 -24.43
C PRO A 277 -1.93 10.85 -25.38
N GLY A 278 -1.70 10.04 -26.42
CA GLY A 278 -2.69 9.81 -27.46
C GLY A 278 -2.77 10.89 -28.54
N LEU A 279 -1.88 11.92 -28.53
CA LEU A 279 -1.84 12.92 -29.58
C LEU A 279 -1.36 12.31 -30.92
N SER A 280 -2.03 12.67 -31.98
CA SER A 280 -1.66 12.31 -33.35
C SER A 280 -0.35 12.99 -33.76
N LEU A 281 0.50 12.29 -34.50
CA LEU A 281 1.71 12.84 -35.12
C LEU A 281 1.38 13.84 -36.26
N LYS A 282 0.13 13.92 -36.68
CA LYS A 282 -0.36 14.95 -37.61
C LYS A 282 -0.54 16.33 -36.99
N TYR A 283 -0.53 16.42 -35.66
CA TYR A 283 -0.59 17.72 -35.00
C TYR A 283 0.79 18.40 -35.02
N ILE A 284 0.91 19.43 -35.82
CA ILE A 284 2.19 20.16 -36.04
C ILE A 284 2.22 21.53 -35.40
N GLU A 285 1.09 21.99 -34.82
CA GLU A 285 1.03 23.29 -34.18
C GLU A 285 1.66 23.26 -32.76
N THR A 286 1.90 24.45 -32.21
CA THR A 286 2.44 24.59 -30.85
C THR A 286 1.43 24.18 -29.80
N MET A 287 1.86 23.36 -28.84
CA MET A 287 1.05 23.00 -27.68
C MET A 287 0.86 24.19 -26.73
N PRO A 288 -0.32 24.33 -26.11
CA PRO A 288 -0.50 25.31 -25.06
C PRO A 288 0.48 25.07 -23.90
N LEU A 289 0.84 26.14 -23.17
CA LEU A 289 1.68 26.01 -21.98
C LEU A 289 1.05 25.06 -20.97
N GLN A 290 1.89 24.25 -20.34
CA GLN A 290 1.46 23.23 -19.41
C GLN A 290 2.15 23.39 -18.05
N TRP A 291 1.44 23.10 -17.00
CA TRP A 291 1.97 22.85 -15.67
C TRP A 291 1.68 21.38 -15.34
N ALA A 292 2.47 20.79 -14.44
CA ALA A 292 2.22 19.42 -14.03
C ALA A 292 2.19 19.31 -12.51
N ALA A 293 1.20 18.60 -11.99
CA ALA A 293 1.13 18.16 -10.60
C ALA A 293 1.52 16.68 -10.54
N PHE A 294 2.51 16.35 -9.72
CA PHE A 294 3.04 15.01 -9.56
C PHE A 294 2.64 14.45 -8.20
N LYS A 295 2.04 13.28 -8.18
CA LYS A 295 1.77 12.55 -6.95
C LYS A 295 2.98 11.69 -6.61
N ASP A 296 3.61 11.93 -5.45
CA ASP A 296 4.82 11.24 -4.99
C ASP A 296 5.94 11.20 -6.05
N GLY A 297 6.01 12.22 -6.89
CA GLY A 297 7.00 12.33 -7.98
C GLY A 297 6.70 11.52 -9.23
N ASP A 298 5.64 10.72 -9.25
CA ASP A 298 5.27 9.83 -10.34
C ASP A 298 4.48 10.56 -11.46
N GLN A 299 3.52 9.89 -12.05
CA GLN A 299 2.78 10.36 -13.22
C GLN A 299 2.29 11.81 -13.13
N PRO A 300 2.48 12.61 -14.19
CA PRO A 300 1.99 13.98 -14.22
C PRO A 300 0.47 14.03 -14.37
N PHE A 301 -0.18 14.85 -13.56
CA PHE A 301 -1.47 15.41 -13.86
C PHE A 301 -1.24 16.75 -14.54
N THR A 302 -1.59 16.85 -15.82
CA THR A 302 -1.28 18.02 -16.64
C THR A 302 -2.37 19.06 -16.57
N LEU A 303 -1.96 20.30 -16.32
CA LEU A 303 -2.82 21.48 -16.30
C LEU A 303 -2.49 22.33 -17.53
N TYR A 304 -3.42 22.40 -18.48
CA TYR A 304 -3.23 23.18 -19.71
C TYR A 304 -3.67 24.61 -19.49
N ARG A 305 -2.82 25.57 -19.89
CA ARG A 305 -3.19 26.99 -19.85
C ARG A 305 -4.02 27.32 -21.07
N LEU A 306 -5.31 27.54 -20.86
CA LEU A 306 -6.28 27.83 -21.92
C LEU A 306 -6.56 29.32 -21.94
N LEU A 307 -5.93 30.06 -22.87
CA LEU A 307 -6.15 31.48 -23.08
C LEU A 307 -7.23 31.77 -24.13
N SER A 308 -7.42 30.82 -25.07
CA SER A 308 -8.35 30.95 -26.17
C SER A 308 -9.02 29.63 -26.53
N GLN A 309 -10.06 29.67 -27.38
CA GLN A 309 -10.65 28.47 -27.95
C GLN A 309 -9.63 27.69 -28.80
N LYS A 310 -8.67 28.38 -29.45
CA LYS A 310 -7.62 27.73 -30.24
C LYS A 310 -6.77 26.80 -29.39
N ASP A 311 -6.52 27.16 -28.11
CA ASP A 311 -5.73 26.32 -27.19
C ASP A 311 -6.38 24.99 -26.85
N ARG A 312 -7.66 24.77 -27.17
CA ARG A 312 -8.36 23.49 -26.96
C ARG A 312 -8.33 22.59 -28.20
N GLN A 313 -8.00 23.12 -29.38
CA GLN A 313 -8.12 22.39 -30.64
C GLN A 313 -7.20 21.18 -30.74
N PHE A 314 -6.03 21.20 -30.12
CA PHE A 314 -5.10 20.06 -30.13
C PHE A 314 -5.77 18.78 -29.61
N SER A 315 -6.71 18.90 -28.66
CA SER A 315 -7.37 17.73 -28.09
C SER A 315 -8.25 17.00 -29.12
N ARG A 316 -8.68 17.67 -30.20
CA ARG A 316 -9.38 17.03 -31.32
C ARG A 316 -8.51 16.08 -32.13
N PHE A 317 -7.19 16.18 -31.97
CA PHE A 317 -6.17 15.30 -32.53
C PHE A 317 -5.76 14.17 -31.57
N MET A 318 -6.37 14.10 -30.39
CA MET A 318 -6.06 13.05 -29.44
C MET A 318 -6.90 11.80 -29.68
N LEU A 319 -6.33 10.63 -29.43
CA LEU A 319 -6.94 9.33 -29.66
C LEU A 319 -8.29 9.19 -28.98
N GLN A 320 -8.38 9.61 -27.71
CA GLN A 320 -9.59 9.53 -26.91
C GLN A 320 -10.72 10.45 -27.38
N TYR A 321 -10.42 11.45 -28.21
CA TYR A 321 -11.43 12.36 -28.75
C TYR A 321 -12.42 11.64 -29.69
N VAL A 322 -12.06 10.48 -30.23
CA VAL A 322 -12.98 9.66 -31.04
C VAL A 322 -14.29 9.36 -30.30
N GLY A 323 -14.26 9.12 -29.00
CA GLY A 323 -15.48 8.90 -28.21
C GLY A 323 -16.39 10.12 -28.17
N TYR A 324 -15.82 11.32 -28.13
CA TYR A 324 -16.60 12.57 -28.21
C TYR A 324 -17.18 12.83 -29.62
N ARG A 325 -16.53 12.36 -30.65
CA ARG A 325 -17.06 12.42 -32.02
C ARG A 325 -18.21 11.43 -32.23
N LEU A 326 -18.10 10.24 -31.65
CA LEU A 326 -19.16 9.21 -31.75
C LEU A 326 -20.39 9.52 -30.93
N ALA A 327 -20.24 10.27 -29.84
CA ALA A 327 -21.34 10.60 -28.95
C ALA A 327 -22.39 11.45 -29.66
N SER A 328 -23.63 10.97 -29.72
CA SER A 328 -24.78 11.69 -30.30
C SER A 328 -25.14 12.95 -29.50
N LYS A 329 -24.92 12.92 -28.18
CA LYS A 329 -25.14 14.04 -27.27
C LYS A 329 -23.94 14.10 -26.30
N ARG A 330 -23.60 15.32 -25.85
CA ARG A 330 -22.46 15.59 -24.95
C ARG A 330 -22.88 16.49 -23.78
N ASP A 331 -24.20 16.57 -23.51
CA ASP A 331 -24.73 17.51 -22.51
C ASP A 331 -24.23 17.18 -21.09
N ARG A 332 -24.10 15.90 -20.75
CA ARG A 332 -23.64 15.46 -19.40
C ARG A 332 -22.44 14.52 -19.53
N VAL A 333 -21.29 15.02 -19.11
CA VAL A 333 -20.02 14.28 -19.14
C VAL A 333 -19.51 14.06 -17.73
N LEU A 334 -19.20 12.81 -17.39
CA LEU A 334 -18.49 12.44 -16.16
C LEU A 334 -17.03 12.17 -16.48
N LEU A 335 -16.13 12.85 -15.79
CA LEU A 335 -14.68 12.62 -15.87
C LEU A 335 -14.21 12.00 -14.57
N ILE A 336 -13.72 10.78 -14.64
CA ILE A 336 -13.07 10.07 -13.51
C ILE A 336 -11.56 10.21 -13.70
N GLN A 337 -10.95 10.99 -12.81
CA GLN A 337 -9.54 11.34 -12.91
C GLN A 337 -8.69 10.48 -11.95
N ASN A 338 -7.62 9.91 -12.49
CA ASN A 338 -6.57 9.25 -11.72
C ASN A 338 -5.19 9.53 -12.37
N GLY A 339 -4.92 10.82 -12.66
CA GLY A 339 -3.77 11.28 -13.43
C GLY A 339 -4.19 11.83 -14.79
N GLY A 340 -3.23 12.30 -15.58
CA GLY A 340 -3.39 12.75 -16.96
C GLY A 340 -3.84 14.20 -17.13
N GLY A 341 -5.14 14.49 -16.98
CA GLY A 341 -5.74 15.83 -17.16
C GLY A 341 -6.20 16.14 -18.59
N SER A 342 -5.98 15.23 -19.55
CA SER A 342 -6.36 15.43 -20.96
C SER A 342 -7.85 15.23 -21.22
N ALA A 343 -8.54 14.42 -20.42
CA ALA A 343 -9.98 14.22 -20.51
C ALA A 343 -10.77 15.53 -20.32
N ILE A 344 -10.27 16.41 -19.44
CA ILE A 344 -10.89 17.73 -19.19
C ILE A 344 -10.89 18.57 -20.47
N ILE A 345 -9.74 18.59 -21.17
CA ILE A 345 -9.61 19.38 -22.41
C ILE A 345 -10.47 18.80 -23.52
N CYS A 346 -10.54 17.47 -23.64
CA CYS A 346 -11.41 16.82 -24.61
C CYS A 346 -12.89 17.17 -24.37
N ALA A 347 -13.35 17.17 -23.13
CA ALA A 347 -14.72 17.56 -22.78
C ALA A 347 -15.00 19.03 -23.10
N LEU A 348 -14.05 19.93 -22.81
CA LEU A 348 -14.15 21.36 -23.11
C LEU A 348 -14.12 21.65 -24.61
N ALA A 349 -13.29 20.92 -25.39
CA ALA A 349 -13.21 21.08 -26.85
C ALA A 349 -14.41 20.47 -27.59
N ALA A 350 -15.14 19.57 -26.93
CA ALA A 350 -16.37 19.00 -27.43
C ALA A 350 -17.62 19.79 -27.00
N ASP A 351 -17.44 20.96 -26.39
CA ASP A 351 -18.50 21.86 -25.91
C ASP A 351 -19.53 21.16 -25.01
N ALA A 352 -19.05 20.31 -24.08
CA ALA A 352 -19.88 19.64 -23.11
C ALA A 352 -20.59 20.64 -22.19
N LYS A 353 -21.93 20.55 -22.05
CA LYS A 353 -22.70 21.53 -21.27
C LYS A 353 -22.48 21.40 -19.77
N THR A 354 -22.46 20.16 -19.27
CA THR A 354 -22.24 19.86 -17.86
C THR A 354 -21.11 18.88 -17.70
N ILE A 355 -20.01 19.31 -17.10
CA ILE A 355 -18.86 18.47 -16.81
C ILE A 355 -18.83 18.22 -15.30
N THR A 356 -18.94 16.96 -14.90
CA THR A 356 -18.76 16.51 -13.52
C THR A 356 -17.39 15.84 -13.43
N ILE A 357 -16.50 16.38 -12.60
CA ILE A 357 -15.17 15.81 -12.38
C ILE A 357 -15.15 15.11 -11.02
N VAL A 358 -14.68 13.86 -10.98
CA VAL A 358 -14.46 13.11 -9.76
C VAL A 358 -12.97 12.84 -9.62
N GLU A 359 -12.38 13.39 -8.55
CA GLU A 359 -10.96 13.24 -8.19
C GLU A 359 -10.85 12.90 -6.72
N GLN A 360 -10.21 11.76 -6.41
CA GLN A 360 -10.13 11.27 -5.04
C GLN A 360 -9.03 11.94 -4.19
N HIS A 361 -8.01 12.53 -4.82
CA HIS A 361 -6.95 13.23 -4.11
C HIS A 361 -7.36 14.67 -3.81
N PRO A 362 -7.48 15.09 -2.52
CA PRO A 362 -8.07 16.38 -2.17
C PRO A 362 -7.29 17.57 -2.73
N GLU A 363 -5.96 17.47 -2.79
CA GLU A 363 -5.15 18.58 -3.30
C GLU A 363 -5.25 18.69 -4.83
N LEU A 364 -5.24 17.57 -5.55
CA LEU A 364 -5.48 17.58 -7.00
C LEU A 364 -6.86 18.14 -7.33
N ALA A 365 -7.89 17.73 -6.58
CA ALA A 365 -9.24 18.25 -6.73
C ALA A 365 -9.28 19.78 -6.59
N ARG A 366 -8.60 20.33 -5.56
CA ARG A 366 -8.49 21.80 -5.36
C ARG A 366 -7.74 22.49 -6.50
N ILE A 367 -6.62 21.90 -6.94
CA ILE A 367 -5.81 22.43 -8.04
C ILE A 367 -6.63 22.49 -9.33
N VAL A 368 -7.30 21.39 -9.69
CA VAL A 368 -8.16 21.30 -10.89
C VAL A 368 -9.32 22.29 -10.82
N GLN A 369 -10.00 22.36 -9.66
CA GLN A 369 -11.11 23.31 -9.46
C GLN A 369 -10.68 24.76 -9.62
N ARG A 370 -9.54 25.14 -9.03
CA ARG A 370 -9.01 26.51 -9.13
C ARG A 370 -8.52 26.85 -10.54
N HIS A 371 -7.89 25.88 -11.21
CA HIS A 371 -7.28 26.12 -12.53
C HIS A 371 -8.32 26.23 -13.65
N TYR A 372 -9.31 25.33 -13.69
CA TYR A 372 -10.33 25.29 -14.74
C TYR A 372 -11.66 25.94 -14.34
N GLN A 373 -11.81 26.31 -13.08
CA GLN A 373 -13.07 26.85 -12.51
C GLN A 373 -14.28 25.91 -12.75
N LEU A 374 -14.02 24.60 -12.76
CA LEU A 374 -15.02 23.55 -12.93
C LEU A 374 -15.34 22.89 -11.59
N PRO A 375 -16.58 22.41 -11.37
CA PRO A 375 -16.95 21.71 -10.16
C PRO A 375 -16.26 20.34 -10.08
N VAL A 376 -15.47 20.12 -9.01
CA VAL A 376 -14.79 18.86 -8.75
C VAL A 376 -15.36 18.22 -7.50
N ARG A 377 -15.74 16.96 -7.59
CA ARG A 377 -16.17 16.13 -6.46
C ARG A 377 -14.96 15.38 -5.90
N ASN A 378 -14.53 15.74 -4.68
CA ASN A 378 -13.47 15.02 -4.00
C ASN A 378 -14.04 13.78 -3.32
N GLN A 379 -14.12 12.68 -4.05
CA GLN A 379 -14.76 11.43 -3.62
C GLN A 379 -14.14 10.22 -4.34
N ASN A 380 -14.26 9.03 -3.72
CA ASN A 380 -13.97 7.77 -4.41
C ASN A 380 -14.94 7.58 -5.60
N PRO A 381 -14.47 7.35 -6.85
CA PRO A 381 -15.31 7.20 -8.04
C PRO A 381 -16.37 6.10 -7.92
N ARG A 382 -16.00 4.94 -7.32
CA ARG A 382 -16.94 3.83 -7.13
C ARG A 382 -18.08 4.22 -6.18
N SER A 383 -17.75 4.91 -5.09
CA SER A 383 -18.73 5.44 -4.14
C SER A 383 -19.57 6.56 -4.75
N PHE A 384 -19.00 7.42 -5.59
CA PHE A 384 -19.76 8.44 -6.31
C PHE A 384 -20.87 7.83 -7.19
N LEU A 385 -20.52 6.81 -7.96
CA LEU A 385 -21.48 6.10 -8.81
C LEU A 385 -22.55 5.39 -7.97
N SER A 386 -22.14 4.66 -6.91
CA SER A 386 -23.10 3.97 -6.03
C SER A 386 -24.08 4.91 -5.30
N GLN A 387 -23.75 6.20 -5.18
CA GLN A 387 -24.60 7.21 -4.53
C GLN A 387 -25.42 8.04 -5.52
N SER A 388 -25.20 7.90 -6.82
CA SER A 388 -25.74 8.78 -7.85
C SER A 388 -26.68 8.02 -8.78
N ASP A 389 -27.90 8.50 -8.93
CA ASP A 389 -28.84 8.02 -9.95
C ASP A 389 -28.67 8.74 -11.29
N ARG A 390 -27.68 9.62 -11.41
CA ARG A 390 -27.44 10.42 -12.60
C ARG A 390 -26.93 9.56 -13.75
N ARG A 391 -27.49 9.79 -14.96
CA ARG A 391 -27.00 9.15 -16.18
C ARG A 391 -26.22 10.15 -17.05
N PHE A 392 -25.14 9.68 -17.64
CA PHE A 392 -24.20 10.47 -18.41
C PHE A 392 -24.23 10.05 -19.90
N HIS A 393 -23.99 11.00 -20.80
CA HIS A 393 -23.78 10.71 -22.20
C HIS A 393 -22.38 10.18 -22.47
N ILE A 394 -21.39 10.66 -21.70
CA ILE A 394 -20.02 10.19 -21.77
C ILE A 394 -19.52 10.01 -20.33
N ILE A 395 -18.91 8.86 -20.07
CA ILE A 395 -18.07 8.60 -18.90
C ILE A 395 -16.66 8.40 -19.41
N HIS A 396 -15.75 9.33 -19.09
CA HIS A 396 -14.36 9.24 -19.49
C HIS A 396 -13.49 8.96 -18.27
N VAL A 397 -12.93 7.76 -18.22
CA VAL A 397 -12.01 7.31 -17.17
C VAL A 397 -10.59 7.52 -17.64
N GLU A 398 -9.89 8.46 -17.04
CA GLU A 398 -8.51 8.79 -17.39
C GLU A 398 -7.54 8.24 -16.36
N ASP A 399 -6.78 7.23 -16.76
CA ASP A 399 -5.65 6.66 -16.04
C ASP A 399 -4.70 6.01 -17.06
N TRP A 400 -3.60 6.67 -17.32
CA TRP A 400 -2.65 6.23 -18.34
C TRP A 400 -1.82 5.01 -17.95
N GLY A 401 -1.90 4.57 -16.70
CA GLY A 401 -1.06 3.50 -16.17
C GLY A 401 0.42 3.92 -16.03
N THR A 402 1.29 2.97 -15.73
CA THR A 402 2.73 3.20 -15.64
C THR A 402 3.44 2.78 -16.93
N SER A 403 4.57 3.42 -17.22
CA SER A 403 5.44 3.02 -18.35
C SER A 403 6.09 1.65 -18.10
N LEU A 404 6.21 1.28 -16.83
CA LEU A 404 6.75 0.01 -16.36
C LEU A 404 5.62 -0.72 -15.62
N PRO A 405 4.82 -1.55 -16.32
CA PRO A 405 3.63 -2.20 -15.74
C PRO A 405 3.97 -3.01 -14.50
N ASP A 406 5.09 -3.70 -14.52
CA ASP A 406 5.50 -4.60 -13.45
C ASP A 406 5.78 -3.88 -12.12
N THR A 407 6.11 -2.58 -12.14
CA THR A 407 6.28 -1.79 -10.90
C THR A 407 4.96 -1.50 -10.20
N ALA A 408 3.84 -1.53 -10.91
CA ALA A 408 2.49 -1.35 -10.35
C ALA A 408 1.73 -2.67 -10.15
N ALA A 409 2.38 -3.83 -10.38
CA ALA A 409 1.74 -5.15 -10.34
C ALA A 409 1.02 -5.46 -9.01
N LEU A 410 1.52 -4.91 -7.91
CA LEU A 410 0.99 -5.11 -6.56
C LEU A 410 0.01 -4.00 -6.11
N THR A 411 -0.25 -3.00 -6.97
CA THR A 411 -1.11 -1.87 -6.66
C THR A 411 -2.56 -2.21 -6.96
N GLN A 412 -3.42 -2.06 -5.95
CA GLN A 412 -4.86 -2.23 -6.11
C GLN A 412 -5.48 -1.04 -6.85
N GLN A 413 -6.35 -1.33 -7.82
CA GLN A 413 -7.04 -0.33 -8.61
C GLN A 413 -8.42 -0.82 -9.06
N TYR A 414 -9.45 -0.20 -8.53
CA TYR A 414 -10.84 -0.60 -8.69
C TYR A 414 -11.58 0.11 -9.85
N LEU A 415 -10.85 0.78 -10.73
CA LEU A 415 -11.42 1.48 -11.88
C LEU A 415 -11.58 0.59 -13.12
N PHE A 416 -10.96 -0.60 -13.12
CA PHE A 416 -10.88 -1.47 -14.29
C PHE A 416 -11.37 -2.89 -14.02
N THR A 417 -12.14 -3.07 -12.96
CA THR A 417 -12.80 -4.33 -12.62
C THR A 417 -14.09 -4.52 -13.41
N VAL A 418 -14.58 -5.74 -13.54
CA VAL A 418 -15.86 -6.05 -14.19
C VAL A 418 -16.98 -5.25 -13.51
N GLU A 419 -16.98 -5.18 -12.18
CA GLU A 419 -17.95 -4.43 -11.39
C GLU A 419 -17.87 -2.92 -11.63
N ALA A 420 -16.67 -2.38 -11.91
CA ALA A 420 -16.50 -0.98 -12.29
C ALA A 420 -17.14 -0.70 -13.67
N PHE A 421 -16.88 -1.57 -14.66
CA PHE A 421 -17.52 -1.45 -15.97
C PHE A 421 -19.03 -1.56 -15.87
N THR A 422 -19.56 -2.48 -15.05
CA THR A 422 -21.00 -2.61 -14.78
C THR A 422 -21.55 -1.32 -14.20
N ALA A 423 -20.86 -0.71 -13.24
CA ALA A 423 -21.26 0.58 -12.68
C ALA A 423 -21.23 1.71 -13.73
N TYR A 424 -20.22 1.76 -14.61
CA TYR A 424 -20.17 2.76 -15.68
C TYR A 424 -21.36 2.59 -16.65
N LEU A 425 -21.57 1.38 -17.14
CA LEU A 425 -22.64 1.08 -18.11
C LEU A 425 -24.04 1.37 -17.55
N SER A 426 -24.29 1.04 -16.29
CA SER A 426 -25.56 1.34 -15.61
C SER A 426 -25.84 2.84 -15.45
N HIS A 427 -24.80 3.67 -15.46
CA HIS A 427 -24.92 5.13 -15.37
C HIS A 427 -24.84 5.83 -16.73
N LEU A 428 -24.86 5.09 -17.83
CA LEU A 428 -24.98 5.67 -19.15
C LEU A 428 -26.43 5.99 -19.50
N THR A 429 -26.62 7.03 -20.32
CA THR A 429 -27.83 7.21 -21.08
C THR A 429 -27.93 6.13 -22.18
N GLU A 430 -29.09 5.97 -22.78
CA GLU A 430 -29.33 4.94 -23.77
C GLU A 430 -28.33 4.89 -24.95
N ASN A 431 -27.81 6.06 -25.37
CA ASN A 431 -26.76 6.19 -26.40
C ASN A 431 -25.44 6.68 -25.79
N GLY A 432 -25.19 6.40 -24.50
CA GLY A 432 -23.99 6.82 -23.80
C GLY A 432 -22.77 5.95 -24.13
N LEU A 433 -21.60 6.52 -23.85
CA LEU A 433 -20.29 5.89 -24.10
C LEU A 433 -19.40 5.96 -22.87
N VAL A 434 -18.62 4.89 -22.65
CA VAL A 434 -17.45 4.87 -21.76
C VAL A 434 -16.19 5.00 -22.61
N ILE A 435 -15.28 5.88 -22.21
CA ILE A 435 -13.97 6.07 -22.86
C ILE A 435 -12.89 5.74 -21.82
N ILE A 436 -11.98 4.85 -22.17
CA ILE A 436 -10.84 4.48 -21.33
C ILE A 436 -9.57 4.50 -22.19
N SER A 437 -8.57 5.26 -21.77
CA SER A 437 -7.29 5.35 -22.47
C SER A 437 -6.14 4.95 -21.59
N ARG A 438 -5.24 4.11 -22.12
CA ARG A 438 -4.07 3.63 -21.39
C ARG A 438 -2.85 3.47 -22.30
N LYS A 439 -1.69 3.24 -21.69
CA LYS A 439 -0.46 2.92 -22.43
C LYS A 439 -0.56 1.58 -23.12
N LEU A 440 -0.02 1.52 -24.32
CA LEU A 440 0.06 0.30 -25.12
C LEU A 440 1.22 -0.57 -24.64
N LEU A 441 0.97 -1.85 -24.40
CA LEU A 441 1.95 -2.82 -23.94
C LEU A 441 2.21 -3.88 -25.04
N LEU A 442 3.47 -4.27 -25.18
CA LEU A 442 3.91 -5.40 -26.00
C LEU A 442 4.74 -6.37 -25.13
N PRO A 443 4.35 -7.66 -25.10
CA PRO A 443 3.19 -8.31 -25.73
C PRO A 443 1.85 -7.72 -25.26
N PRO A 444 0.77 -7.89 -26.06
CA PRO A 444 -0.56 -7.41 -25.70
C PRO A 444 -1.01 -7.95 -24.35
N ALA A 445 -1.39 -7.05 -23.44
CA ALA A 445 -1.83 -7.42 -22.09
C ALA A 445 -3.01 -6.58 -21.61
N ASP A 446 -2.78 -5.28 -21.35
CA ASP A 446 -3.80 -4.40 -20.76
C ASP A 446 -5.02 -4.20 -21.67
N SER A 447 -4.80 -4.05 -22.98
CA SER A 447 -5.89 -3.93 -23.98
C SER A 447 -6.79 -5.17 -24.02
N ILE A 448 -6.21 -6.38 -23.91
CA ILE A 448 -6.97 -7.65 -23.88
C ILE A 448 -7.75 -7.75 -22.56
N ARG A 449 -7.11 -7.44 -21.44
CA ARG A 449 -7.72 -7.49 -20.11
C ARG A 449 -8.91 -6.55 -20.00
N LEU A 450 -8.77 -5.30 -20.48
CA LEU A 450 -9.84 -4.31 -20.44
C LEU A 450 -10.98 -4.68 -21.40
N TRP A 451 -10.67 -5.20 -22.58
CA TRP A 451 -11.68 -5.71 -23.51
C TRP A 451 -12.46 -6.86 -22.84
N ALA A 452 -11.79 -7.81 -22.19
CA ALA A 452 -12.42 -8.92 -21.48
C ALA A 452 -13.30 -8.44 -20.32
N ALA A 453 -12.84 -7.46 -19.53
CA ALA A 453 -13.61 -6.90 -18.43
C ALA A 453 -14.90 -6.20 -18.93
N ALA A 454 -14.80 -5.43 -20.02
CA ALA A 454 -15.95 -4.82 -20.65
C ALA A 454 -16.92 -5.87 -21.21
N TYR A 455 -16.40 -6.93 -21.85
CA TYR A 455 -17.20 -8.03 -22.38
C TYR A 455 -17.98 -8.75 -21.28
N GLU A 456 -17.31 -9.14 -20.19
CA GLU A 456 -17.97 -9.80 -19.05
C GLU A 456 -19.02 -8.90 -18.39
N SER A 457 -18.75 -7.62 -18.29
CA SER A 457 -19.71 -6.65 -17.76
C SER A 457 -20.95 -6.51 -18.66
N LEU A 458 -20.78 -6.40 -19.99
CA LEU A 458 -21.90 -6.36 -20.92
C LEU A 458 -22.74 -7.66 -20.85
N ARG A 459 -22.05 -8.82 -20.72
CA ARG A 459 -22.72 -10.12 -20.55
C ARG A 459 -23.48 -10.21 -19.23
N SER A 460 -22.95 -9.67 -18.13
CA SER A 460 -23.63 -9.64 -16.83
C SER A 460 -24.88 -8.74 -16.82
N LEU A 461 -24.93 -7.76 -17.72
CA LEU A 461 -26.09 -6.91 -17.95
C LEU A 461 -27.04 -7.49 -19.01
N GLU A 462 -26.86 -8.77 -19.38
CA GLU A 462 -27.70 -9.50 -20.36
C GLU A 462 -27.74 -8.87 -21.78
N ILE A 463 -26.70 -8.07 -22.11
CA ILE A 463 -26.56 -7.45 -23.41
C ILE A 463 -26.19 -8.51 -24.46
N LYS A 464 -27.04 -8.65 -25.51
CA LYS A 464 -26.75 -9.55 -26.61
C LYS A 464 -25.61 -9.04 -27.48
N ASN A 465 -24.72 -9.95 -27.93
CA ASN A 465 -23.58 -9.67 -28.79
C ASN A 465 -22.67 -8.56 -28.23
N PRO A 466 -22.08 -8.73 -27.05
CA PRO A 466 -21.22 -7.72 -26.38
C PRO A 466 -20.11 -7.15 -27.28
N GLU A 467 -19.58 -7.97 -28.19
CA GLU A 467 -18.55 -7.59 -29.15
C GLU A 467 -18.94 -6.43 -30.09
N THR A 468 -20.25 -6.22 -30.35
CA THR A 468 -20.71 -5.12 -31.19
C THR A 468 -20.74 -3.76 -30.46
N HIS A 469 -20.51 -3.76 -29.16
CA HIS A 469 -20.56 -2.59 -28.30
C HIS A 469 -19.18 -1.97 -28.04
N MET A 470 -18.13 -2.54 -28.61
CA MET A 470 -16.75 -2.17 -28.26
C MET A 470 -15.91 -1.79 -29.48
N VAL A 471 -15.05 -0.79 -29.27
CA VAL A 471 -14.04 -0.36 -30.26
C VAL A 471 -12.73 -0.07 -29.58
N ILE A 472 -11.61 -0.48 -30.18
CA ILE A 472 -10.26 -0.12 -29.75
C ILE A 472 -9.51 0.50 -30.91
N LEU A 473 -8.94 1.68 -30.65
CA LEU A 473 -7.94 2.34 -31.51
C LEU A 473 -6.63 2.47 -30.74
N ARG A 474 -5.52 2.60 -31.48
CA ARG A 474 -4.22 2.87 -30.90
C ARG A 474 -3.42 3.88 -31.74
N ASN A 475 -2.46 4.49 -31.09
CA ASN A 475 -1.33 5.10 -31.77
C ASN A 475 -0.05 4.26 -31.51
N TRP A 476 1.12 4.88 -31.47
CA TRP A 476 2.40 4.19 -31.27
C TRP A 476 2.63 3.76 -29.79
N ASP A 477 2.06 4.43 -28.80
CA ASP A 477 2.32 4.20 -27.37
C ASP A 477 1.07 4.10 -26.49
N THR A 478 -0.11 4.42 -27.03
CA THR A 478 -1.37 4.41 -26.28
C THR A 478 -2.48 3.70 -27.06
N PHE A 479 -3.50 3.24 -26.34
CA PHE A 479 -4.75 2.77 -26.91
C PHE A 479 -5.93 3.38 -26.18
N THR A 480 -7.08 3.44 -26.86
CA THR A 480 -8.36 3.86 -26.30
C THR A 480 -9.39 2.79 -26.57
N LEU A 481 -10.03 2.33 -25.49
CA LEU A 481 -11.21 1.47 -25.52
C LEU A 481 -12.47 2.35 -25.39
N ILE A 482 -13.42 2.14 -26.29
CA ILE A 482 -14.78 2.71 -26.21
C ILE A 482 -15.74 1.57 -25.98
N VAL A 483 -16.64 1.75 -25.01
CA VAL A 483 -17.74 0.82 -24.74
C VAL A 483 -19.03 1.60 -24.80
N SER A 484 -19.99 1.13 -25.58
CA SER A 484 -21.28 1.78 -25.81
C SER A 484 -22.43 1.03 -25.14
N ALA A 485 -23.42 1.76 -24.64
CA ALA A 485 -24.67 1.17 -24.14
C ALA A 485 -25.47 0.47 -25.25
N ARG A 486 -25.35 0.93 -26.50
CA ARG A 486 -25.97 0.31 -27.70
C ARG A 486 -24.93 -0.17 -28.69
N PRO A 487 -25.23 -1.11 -29.61
CA PRO A 487 -24.33 -1.51 -30.68
C PRO A 487 -23.80 -0.30 -31.46
N ILE A 488 -22.51 -0.27 -31.74
CA ILE A 488 -21.88 0.83 -32.45
C ILE A 488 -22.14 0.70 -33.96
N LYS A 489 -22.97 1.59 -34.47
CA LYS A 489 -23.38 1.63 -35.89
C LYS A 489 -22.54 2.56 -36.76
N ASN A 490 -21.93 3.60 -36.16
CA ASN A 490 -21.18 4.65 -36.88
C ASN A 490 -19.74 4.23 -37.22
N VAL A 491 -19.62 3.04 -37.82
CA VAL A 491 -18.31 2.44 -38.17
C VAL A 491 -17.50 3.32 -39.13
N ASN A 492 -18.16 4.02 -40.05
CA ASN A 492 -17.52 4.89 -41.03
C ASN A 492 -16.89 6.13 -40.38
N GLU A 493 -17.52 6.71 -39.35
CA GLU A 493 -16.95 7.83 -38.61
C GLU A 493 -15.68 7.44 -37.88
N ILE A 494 -15.62 6.23 -37.32
CA ILE A 494 -14.42 5.69 -36.66
C ILE A 494 -13.28 5.52 -37.66
N LYS A 495 -13.57 4.91 -38.85
CA LYS A 495 -12.61 4.71 -39.92
C LYS A 495 -12.06 6.04 -40.45
N LEU A 496 -12.93 7.02 -40.65
CA LEU A 496 -12.59 8.36 -41.11
C LEU A 496 -11.68 9.06 -40.09
N PHE A 497 -12.03 9.04 -38.80
CA PHE A 497 -11.21 9.63 -37.74
C PHE A 497 -9.83 8.94 -37.64
N ALA A 498 -9.79 7.62 -37.63
CA ALA A 498 -8.56 6.86 -37.59
C ALA A 498 -7.64 7.22 -38.77
N PHE A 499 -8.19 7.30 -39.98
CA PHE A 499 -7.46 7.68 -41.18
C PHE A 499 -6.97 9.13 -41.13
N GLN A 500 -7.84 10.08 -40.75
CA GLN A 500 -7.50 11.50 -40.65
C GLN A 500 -6.37 11.76 -39.67
N MET A 501 -6.29 11.00 -38.58
CA MET A 501 -5.36 11.17 -37.47
C MET A 501 -4.16 10.22 -37.52
N ASN A 502 -4.04 9.34 -38.52
CA ASN A 502 -3.04 8.26 -38.59
C ASN A 502 -3.06 7.34 -37.36
N PHE A 503 -4.25 7.00 -36.87
CA PHE A 503 -4.43 6.02 -35.82
C PHE A 503 -4.72 4.64 -36.39
N ASP A 504 -4.26 3.60 -35.71
CA ASP A 504 -4.54 2.23 -36.09
C ASP A 504 -5.81 1.74 -35.41
N LEU A 505 -6.66 1.08 -36.21
CA LEU A 505 -7.76 0.30 -35.69
C LEU A 505 -7.21 -1.00 -35.11
N VAL A 506 -7.61 -1.34 -33.89
CA VAL A 506 -7.26 -2.61 -33.24
C VAL A 506 -8.46 -3.54 -33.25
N TYR A 507 -9.62 -3.05 -32.81
CA TYR A 507 -10.85 -3.83 -32.78
C TYR A 507 -12.06 -2.93 -33.03
N MET A 508 -12.98 -3.40 -33.84
CA MET A 508 -14.30 -2.85 -34.03
C MET A 508 -15.19 -3.91 -34.72
N PRO A 509 -16.53 -3.79 -34.67
CA PRO A 509 -17.41 -4.71 -35.39
C PRO A 509 -17.00 -4.80 -36.86
N GLU A 510 -16.95 -6.03 -37.40
CA GLU A 510 -16.71 -6.34 -38.83
C GLU A 510 -15.35 -5.85 -39.41
N ILE A 511 -14.37 -5.61 -38.56
CA ILE A 511 -13.05 -5.23 -39.06
C ILE A 511 -12.26 -6.45 -39.61
N SER A 512 -11.67 -6.29 -40.77
CA SER A 512 -10.79 -7.30 -41.40
C SER A 512 -9.32 -7.04 -41.12
N LYS A 513 -8.51 -8.11 -41.15
CA LYS A 513 -7.05 -8.07 -40.89
C LYS A 513 -6.32 -7.07 -41.80
N GLY A 514 -6.74 -6.91 -43.07
CA GLY A 514 -6.09 -5.97 -44.00
C GLY A 514 -6.33 -4.48 -43.70
N LYS A 515 -7.22 -4.15 -42.74
CA LYS A 515 -7.53 -2.75 -42.34
C LYS A 515 -6.88 -2.31 -41.05
N VAL A 516 -6.12 -3.17 -40.39
CA VAL A 516 -5.41 -2.88 -39.13
C VAL A 516 -3.91 -2.72 -39.36
N ASN A 517 -3.19 -2.15 -38.36
CA ASN A 517 -1.72 -2.04 -38.36
C ASN A 517 -1.17 -1.28 -39.57
N ARG A 518 -1.73 -0.12 -39.90
CA ARG A 518 -1.46 0.62 -41.16
C ARG A 518 -0.48 1.79 -41.00
N PHE A 519 -0.53 2.46 -39.86
CA PHE A 519 0.19 3.70 -39.59
C PHE A 519 1.36 3.51 -38.63
N ASN A 520 1.11 2.88 -37.50
CA ASN A 520 2.13 2.54 -36.50
C ASN A 520 2.40 1.05 -36.57
N VAL A 521 3.12 0.64 -37.61
CA VAL A 521 3.23 -0.75 -38.04
C VAL A 521 4.10 -1.57 -37.10
N PHE A 522 3.54 -2.68 -36.58
CA PHE A 522 4.27 -3.76 -35.91
C PHE A 522 4.47 -4.91 -36.93
N ASP A 523 5.37 -5.84 -36.65
CA ASP A 523 5.63 -7.03 -37.48
C ASP A 523 4.36 -7.85 -37.73
N ALA A 524 3.45 -7.88 -36.71
CA ALA A 524 2.12 -8.45 -36.84
C ALA A 524 1.08 -7.62 -36.03
N PRO A 525 -0.19 -7.64 -36.38
CA PRO A 525 -1.23 -6.95 -35.67
C PRO A 525 -1.61 -7.68 -34.35
N TYR A 526 -0.65 -7.82 -33.42
CA TYR A 526 -0.75 -8.64 -32.22
C TYR A 526 -2.03 -8.41 -31.42
N HIS A 527 -2.37 -7.14 -31.13
CA HIS A 527 -3.57 -6.80 -30.36
C HIS A 527 -4.86 -7.24 -31.08
N PHE A 528 -4.95 -7.04 -32.39
CA PHE A 528 -6.08 -7.52 -33.20
C PHE A 528 -6.21 -9.04 -33.16
N LEU A 529 -5.09 -9.76 -33.34
CA LEU A 529 -5.10 -11.21 -33.36
C LEU A 529 -5.58 -11.80 -32.05
N ASP A 530 -5.04 -11.30 -30.93
CA ASP A 530 -5.36 -11.85 -29.62
C ASP A 530 -6.79 -11.49 -29.17
N ILE A 531 -7.26 -10.27 -29.45
CA ILE A 531 -8.67 -9.88 -29.13
C ILE A 531 -9.66 -10.71 -29.97
N ASN A 532 -9.38 -10.96 -31.25
CA ASN A 532 -10.27 -11.78 -32.07
C ASN A 532 -10.27 -13.26 -31.64
N ARG A 533 -9.10 -13.80 -31.22
CA ARG A 533 -9.03 -15.14 -30.63
C ARG A 533 -9.84 -15.22 -29.34
N LEU A 534 -9.76 -14.20 -28.48
CA LEU A 534 -10.53 -14.14 -27.25
C LEU A 534 -12.03 -13.99 -27.54
N ALA A 535 -12.44 -13.13 -28.50
CA ALA A 535 -13.83 -13.00 -28.92
C ALA A 535 -14.40 -14.31 -29.45
N ALA A 536 -13.63 -15.06 -30.25
CA ALA A 536 -14.01 -16.39 -30.70
C ALA A 536 -14.13 -17.37 -29.52
N ALA A 537 -13.23 -17.33 -28.57
CA ALA A 537 -13.24 -18.16 -27.37
C ALA A 537 -14.48 -17.89 -26.49
N TYR A 538 -14.89 -16.62 -26.33
CA TYR A 538 -16.13 -16.29 -25.62
C TYR A 538 -17.39 -16.79 -26.34
N ARG A 539 -17.42 -16.76 -27.68
CA ARG A 539 -18.55 -17.31 -28.46
C ARG A 539 -18.67 -18.83 -28.35
N THR A 540 -17.55 -19.53 -28.19
CA THR A 540 -17.51 -20.99 -28.06
C THR A 540 -17.46 -21.49 -26.61
N GLY A 541 -17.44 -20.59 -25.61
CA GLY A 541 -17.32 -20.98 -24.19
C GLY A 541 -15.94 -21.52 -23.80
N THR A 542 -14.91 -21.19 -24.57
CA THR A 542 -13.52 -21.68 -24.35
C THR A 542 -12.57 -20.59 -23.85
N GLU A 543 -13.07 -19.49 -23.32
CA GLU A 543 -12.29 -18.36 -22.81
C GLU A 543 -11.30 -18.75 -21.71
N ASN A 544 -11.64 -19.72 -20.89
CA ASN A 544 -10.71 -20.22 -19.87
C ASN A 544 -9.47 -20.86 -20.48
N ALA A 545 -9.61 -21.65 -21.54
CA ALA A 545 -8.49 -22.23 -22.26
C ALA A 545 -7.62 -21.17 -22.92
N PHE A 546 -8.20 -20.11 -23.48
CA PHE A 546 -7.48 -18.94 -23.97
C PHE A 546 -6.65 -18.30 -22.85
N PHE A 547 -7.29 -18.00 -21.71
CA PHE A 547 -6.57 -17.39 -20.59
C PHE A 547 -5.44 -18.28 -20.04
N GLU A 548 -5.58 -19.58 -20.04
CA GLU A 548 -4.53 -20.50 -19.57
C GLU A 548 -3.37 -20.60 -20.57
N THR A 549 -3.66 -20.65 -21.87
CA THR A 549 -2.63 -20.78 -22.90
C THR A 549 -1.90 -19.47 -23.18
N HIS A 550 -2.51 -18.31 -22.98
CA HIS A 550 -1.88 -17.01 -23.16
C HIS A 550 -0.60 -16.85 -22.32
N LEU A 551 0.44 -16.21 -22.87
CA LEU A 551 1.75 -16.04 -22.22
C LEU A 551 1.64 -15.26 -20.89
N LEU A 552 0.87 -14.18 -20.91
CA LEU A 552 0.64 -13.29 -19.77
C LEU A 552 -0.71 -13.58 -19.10
N ASP A 553 -0.87 -13.19 -17.86
CA ASP A 553 -2.16 -13.19 -17.17
C ASP A 553 -2.99 -12.00 -17.66
N VAL A 554 -3.92 -12.28 -18.56
CA VAL A 554 -4.83 -11.29 -19.15
C VAL A 554 -6.28 -11.49 -18.73
N LYS A 555 -6.53 -12.29 -17.69
CA LYS A 555 -7.87 -12.49 -17.13
C LYS A 555 -8.47 -11.14 -16.70
N PRO A 556 -9.78 -10.91 -16.92
CA PRO A 556 -10.44 -9.72 -16.42
C PRO A 556 -10.32 -9.62 -14.90
N GLN A 557 -10.17 -8.41 -14.39
CA GLN A 557 -10.08 -8.18 -12.95
C GLN A 557 -11.47 -8.03 -12.35
N LYS A 558 -11.61 -8.52 -11.11
CA LYS A 558 -12.81 -8.37 -10.27
C LYS A 558 -12.47 -7.59 -9.01
N ASP A 559 -13.47 -7.09 -8.29
CA ASP A 559 -13.24 -6.39 -7.03
C ASP A 559 -12.55 -7.27 -5.98
N SER A 560 -12.75 -8.59 -6.04
CA SER A 560 -12.01 -9.55 -5.23
C SER A 560 -10.51 -9.70 -5.61
N ARG A 561 -10.10 -9.24 -6.81
CA ARG A 561 -8.72 -9.29 -7.32
C ARG A 561 -8.39 -8.06 -8.17
N PRO A 562 -8.34 -6.86 -7.60
CA PRO A 562 -8.25 -5.59 -8.33
C PRO A 562 -6.79 -5.19 -8.66
N PHE A 563 -6.04 -6.02 -9.38
CA PHE A 563 -4.63 -5.81 -9.73
C PHE A 563 -4.43 -5.73 -11.25
N PRO A 564 -4.89 -4.64 -11.91
CA PRO A 564 -4.93 -4.55 -13.37
C PRO A 564 -3.55 -4.55 -14.03
N SER A 565 -2.50 -4.13 -13.35
CA SER A 565 -1.14 -4.10 -13.89
C SER A 565 -0.32 -5.38 -13.61
N ARG A 566 -0.94 -6.42 -13.05
CA ARG A 566 -0.30 -7.71 -12.83
C ARG A 566 -0.47 -8.62 -14.04
N PHE A 567 0.65 -8.95 -14.71
CA PHE A 567 0.63 -9.77 -15.92
C PHE A 567 1.48 -11.05 -15.83
N LEU A 568 2.31 -11.19 -14.79
CA LEU A 568 3.19 -12.34 -14.62
C LEU A 568 2.39 -13.63 -14.35
N LYS A 569 2.72 -14.70 -15.07
CA LYS A 569 2.32 -16.07 -14.76
C LYS A 569 3.52 -16.88 -14.30
N TRP A 570 3.54 -17.31 -13.05
CA TRP A 570 4.63 -18.10 -12.49
C TRP A 570 4.91 -19.37 -13.28
N SER A 571 3.89 -20.05 -13.80
CA SER A 571 4.01 -21.25 -14.64
C SER A 571 4.66 -20.99 -15.99
N LYS A 572 4.76 -19.74 -16.44
CA LYS A 572 5.32 -19.36 -17.74
C LYS A 572 6.55 -18.45 -17.63
N VAL A 573 7.09 -18.23 -16.43
CA VAL A 573 8.26 -17.35 -16.20
C VAL A 573 9.43 -17.72 -17.13
N ARG A 574 9.74 -19.00 -17.28
CA ARG A 574 10.82 -19.45 -18.18
C ARG A 574 10.58 -19.05 -19.65
N LYS A 575 9.34 -19.17 -20.13
CA LYS A 575 8.98 -18.78 -21.51
C LYS A 575 9.00 -17.26 -21.66
N ILE A 576 8.52 -16.51 -20.65
CA ILE A 576 8.58 -15.04 -20.64
C ILE A 576 10.05 -14.59 -20.71
N TYR A 577 10.91 -15.14 -19.86
CA TYR A 577 12.35 -14.84 -19.86
C TYR A 577 13.00 -15.10 -21.23
N GLN A 578 12.70 -16.25 -21.85
CA GLN A 578 13.21 -16.58 -23.19
C GLN A 578 12.70 -15.63 -24.28
N SER A 579 11.49 -15.11 -24.16
CA SER A 579 10.90 -14.19 -25.14
C SER A 579 11.42 -12.76 -25.04
N MET A 580 12.07 -12.39 -23.94
CA MET A 580 12.58 -11.02 -23.70
C MET A 580 13.92 -10.73 -24.39
N GLY A 581 14.58 -11.73 -24.94
CA GLY A 581 15.85 -11.59 -25.67
C GLY A 581 16.95 -10.96 -24.81
N SER A 582 17.46 -9.79 -25.22
CA SER A 582 18.53 -9.07 -24.52
C SER A 582 18.07 -8.21 -23.32
N ARG A 583 16.78 -8.24 -22.96
CA ARG A 583 16.20 -7.41 -21.88
C ARG A 583 15.65 -8.22 -20.69
N PRO A 584 16.30 -9.31 -20.22
CA PRO A 584 15.76 -10.13 -19.13
C PRO A 584 15.74 -9.40 -17.79
N TYR A 585 16.53 -8.34 -17.60
CA TYR A 585 16.56 -7.54 -16.38
C TYR A 585 15.21 -6.86 -16.08
N SER A 586 14.41 -6.53 -17.09
CA SER A 586 13.09 -5.94 -16.87
C SER A 586 12.12 -6.91 -16.15
N LEU A 587 12.26 -8.22 -16.40
CA LEU A 587 11.52 -9.24 -15.65
C LEU A 587 11.98 -9.31 -14.19
N LEU A 588 13.31 -9.22 -13.95
CA LEU A 588 13.86 -9.24 -12.58
C LEU A 588 13.39 -8.03 -11.73
N MET A 589 13.02 -6.94 -12.41
CA MET A 589 12.47 -5.73 -11.77
C MET A 589 10.96 -5.81 -11.56
N SER A 590 10.28 -6.89 -11.97
CA SER A 590 8.85 -7.05 -11.70
C SER A 590 8.61 -7.13 -10.19
N GLY A 591 7.62 -6.38 -9.70
CA GLY A 591 7.32 -6.33 -8.27
C GLY A 591 7.08 -7.70 -7.65
N GLU A 592 6.53 -8.66 -8.41
CA GLU A 592 6.27 -10.03 -7.95
C GLU A 592 7.55 -10.84 -7.74
N ILE A 593 8.56 -10.71 -8.61
CA ILE A 593 9.85 -11.41 -8.46
C ILE A 593 10.65 -10.79 -7.30
N VAL A 594 10.63 -9.47 -7.19
CA VAL A 594 11.26 -8.77 -6.05
C VAL A 594 10.66 -9.23 -4.72
N VAL A 595 9.32 -9.30 -4.62
CA VAL A 595 8.65 -9.79 -3.40
C VAL A 595 8.97 -11.26 -3.11
N ALA A 596 9.07 -12.10 -4.15
CA ALA A 596 9.45 -13.50 -3.96
C ALA A 596 10.91 -13.63 -3.45
N ALA A 597 11.83 -12.83 -3.97
CA ALA A 597 13.21 -12.79 -3.49
C ALA A 597 13.29 -12.34 -2.02
N VAL A 598 12.58 -11.26 -1.67
CA VAL A 598 12.48 -10.77 -0.28
C VAL A 598 11.83 -11.80 0.63
N PHE A 599 10.84 -12.58 0.14
CA PHE A 599 10.26 -13.67 0.92
C PHE A 599 11.27 -14.77 1.27
N VAL A 600 12.09 -15.18 0.30
CA VAL A 600 13.14 -16.19 0.52
C VAL A 600 14.19 -15.66 1.50
N GLU A 601 14.61 -14.41 1.35
CA GLU A 601 15.54 -13.76 2.27
C GLU A 601 14.96 -13.70 3.71
N ALA A 602 13.73 -13.23 3.85
CA ALA A 602 13.04 -13.16 5.14
C ALA A 602 12.86 -14.53 5.78
N LEU A 603 12.60 -15.58 4.98
CA LEU A 603 12.49 -16.95 5.44
C LEU A 603 13.84 -17.47 6.00
N MET A 604 14.94 -17.22 5.29
CA MET A 604 16.27 -17.57 5.77
C MET A 604 16.58 -16.87 7.11
N VAL A 605 16.31 -15.58 7.19
CA VAL A 605 16.53 -14.81 8.41
C VAL A 605 15.65 -15.31 9.56
N ALA A 606 14.37 -15.60 9.31
CA ALA A 606 13.47 -16.15 10.31
C ALA A 606 13.98 -17.51 10.84
N ILE A 607 14.47 -18.36 9.95
CA ILE A 607 15.08 -19.66 10.33
C ILE A 607 16.29 -19.42 11.24
N PHE A 608 17.18 -18.49 10.88
CA PHE A 608 18.34 -18.16 11.73
C PHE A 608 17.90 -17.62 13.10
N LEU A 609 16.94 -16.72 13.17
CA LEU A 609 16.45 -16.16 14.43
C LEU A 609 15.78 -17.22 15.33
N LEU A 610 15.19 -18.26 14.75
CA LEU A 610 14.58 -19.35 15.49
C LEU A 610 15.60 -20.44 15.90
N ILE A 611 16.58 -20.74 15.04
CA ILE A 611 17.55 -21.82 15.28
C ILE A 611 18.70 -21.38 16.19
N ILE A 612 19.25 -20.19 15.97
CA ILE A 612 20.44 -19.70 16.70
C ILE A 612 20.25 -19.75 18.23
N PRO A 613 19.13 -19.26 18.81
CA PRO A 613 18.92 -19.36 20.25
C PRO A 613 18.93 -20.80 20.75
N VAL A 614 18.31 -21.73 19.98
CA VAL A 614 18.25 -23.14 20.35
C VAL A 614 19.64 -23.78 20.38
N LEU A 615 20.52 -23.40 19.43
CA LEU A 615 21.90 -23.92 19.38
C LEU A 615 22.78 -23.35 20.50
N ILE A 616 22.57 -22.08 20.88
CA ILE A 616 23.39 -21.37 21.86
C ILE A 616 22.94 -21.65 23.31
N MET A 617 21.67 -22.00 23.52
CA MET A 617 21.14 -22.27 24.87
C MET A 617 21.82 -23.46 25.51
N SER A 618 22.23 -23.32 26.78
CA SER A 618 22.89 -24.39 27.55
C SER A 618 21.97 -25.62 27.74
N LYS A 619 22.58 -26.82 27.80
CA LYS A 619 21.90 -28.07 28.17
C LYS A 619 21.32 -27.90 29.59
N GLY A 620 20.00 -28.08 29.72
CA GLY A 620 19.29 -27.94 31.02
C GLY A 620 18.33 -26.72 31.05
N THR A 621 18.42 -25.78 30.11
CA THR A 621 17.42 -24.71 30.02
C THR A 621 16.07 -25.28 29.56
N LYS A 622 14.98 -24.99 30.29
CA LYS A 622 13.62 -25.38 29.88
C LYS A 622 13.25 -24.61 28.61
N ARG A 623 13.37 -25.27 27.46
CA ARG A 623 13.02 -24.73 26.14
C ARG A 623 11.51 -24.75 25.92
N ALA A 624 11.03 -23.91 25.01
CA ALA A 624 9.65 -24.02 24.54
C ALA A 624 9.46 -25.32 23.76
N SER A 625 8.33 -26.00 23.94
CA SER A 625 7.99 -27.21 23.17
C SER A 625 7.68 -26.85 21.71
N PHE A 626 7.81 -27.82 20.81
CA PHE A 626 7.48 -27.63 19.40
C PHE A 626 6.03 -27.14 19.21
N SER A 627 5.07 -27.72 19.95
CA SER A 627 3.67 -27.30 19.92
C SER A 627 3.48 -25.83 20.35
N GLN A 628 4.21 -25.37 21.38
CA GLN A 628 4.19 -23.97 21.79
C GLN A 628 4.75 -23.03 20.71
N ILE A 629 5.84 -23.44 20.05
CA ILE A 629 6.44 -22.65 18.95
C ILE A 629 5.45 -22.53 17.80
N VAL A 630 4.88 -23.67 17.35
CA VAL A 630 3.88 -23.70 16.27
C VAL A 630 2.65 -22.86 16.64
N TYR A 631 2.20 -22.90 17.89
CA TYR A 631 1.12 -22.05 18.37
C TYR A 631 1.40 -20.58 18.16
N PHE A 632 2.57 -20.08 18.61
CA PHE A 632 2.90 -18.65 18.51
C PHE A 632 3.19 -18.22 17.07
N LEU A 633 3.78 -19.09 16.24
CA LEU A 633 3.88 -18.88 14.79
C LEU A 633 2.49 -18.73 14.16
N SER A 634 1.57 -19.62 14.50
CA SER A 634 0.21 -19.63 13.93
C SER A 634 -0.61 -18.42 14.36
N VAL A 635 -0.52 -17.99 15.63
CA VAL A 635 -1.22 -16.80 16.12
C VAL A 635 -0.67 -15.53 15.47
N GLY A 636 0.66 -15.42 15.30
CA GLY A 636 1.28 -14.29 14.60
C GLY A 636 0.88 -14.20 13.13
N ALA A 637 0.89 -15.35 12.44
CA ALA A 637 0.44 -15.45 11.04
C ALA A 637 -1.05 -15.11 10.91
N GLY A 638 -1.90 -15.70 11.75
CA GLY A 638 -3.35 -15.51 11.71
C GLY A 638 -3.75 -14.05 11.95
N PHE A 639 -3.15 -13.40 12.96
CA PHE A 639 -3.39 -11.99 13.25
C PHE A 639 -3.08 -11.11 12.02
N LEU A 640 -1.91 -11.28 11.44
CA LEU A 640 -1.46 -10.43 10.34
C LEU A 640 -2.19 -10.74 9.02
N PHE A 641 -2.59 -12.00 8.77
CA PHE A 641 -3.45 -12.31 7.62
C PHE A 641 -4.79 -11.59 7.72
N VAL A 642 -5.42 -11.58 8.91
CA VAL A 642 -6.69 -10.86 9.12
C VAL A 642 -6.50 -9.35 8.91
N GLU A 643 -5.47 -8.77 9.50
CA GLU A 643 -5.18 -7.34 9.37
C GLU A 643 -4.98 -6.94 7.91
N LEU A 644 -4.12 -7.67 7.18
CA LEU A 644 -3.83 -7.37 5.77
C LEU A 644 -5.02 -7.63 4.85
N PHE A 645 -5.86 -8.62 5.17
CA PHE A 645 -7.13 -8.84 4.47
C PHE A 645 -8.01 -7.60 4.54
N PHE A 646 -8.28 -7.07 5.74
CA PHE A 646 -9.12 -5.89 5.90
C PHE A 646 -8.50 -4.62 5.32
N ILE A 647 -7.17 -4.44 5.40
CA ILE A 647 -6.48 -3.33 4.74
C ILE A 647 -6.74 -3.35 3.24
N LYS A 648 -6.70 -4.53 2.61
CA LYS A 648 -6.92 -4.68 1.17
C LYS A 648 -8.39 -4.51 0.79
N GLU A 649 -9.30 -5.14 1.49
CA GLU A 649 -10.75 -5.02 1.24
C GLU A 649 -11.26 -3.59 1.44
N TYR A 650 -10.85 -2.94 2.51
CA TYR A 650 -11.28 -1.57 2.80
C TYR A 650 -10.65 -0.52 1.87
N THR A 651 -9.67 -0.91 1.06
CA THR A 651 -9.14 -0.03 0.00
C THR A 651 -10.23 0.36 -1.00
N LEU A 652 -11.20 -0.52 -1.29
CA LEU A 652 -12.38 -0.18 -2.11
C LEU A 652 -13.23 0.91 -1.43
N LEU A 653 -13.49 0.79 -0.13
CA LEU A 653 -14.31 1.75 0.63
C LEU A 653 -13.66 3.13 0.74
N PHE A 654 -12.35 3.16 1.02
CA PHE A 654 -11.62 4.41 1.26
C PHE A 654 -11.03 5.03 -0.02
N GLY A 655 -10.94 4.24 -1.10
CA GLY A 655 -10.33 4.67 -2.37
C GLY A 655 -8.81 4.85 -2.32
N ASN A 656 -8.16 4.61 -1.18
CA ASN A 656 -6.72 4.79 -1.00
C ASN A 656 -6.16 3.76 -0.03
N SER A 657 -5.10 3.04 -0.43
CA SER A 657 -4.51 1.96 0.36
C SER A 657 -3.83 2.45 1.65
N VAL A 658 -3.20 3.63 1.64
CA VAL A 658 -2.54 4.18 2.83
C VAL A 658 -3.57 4.62 3.88
N LEU A 659 -4.69 5.21 3.42
CA LEU A 659 -5.79 5.58 4.32
C LEU A 659 -6.43 4.31 4.92
N SER A 660 -6.65 3.28 4.09
CA SER A 660 -7.14 1.98 4.54
C SER A 660 -6.20 1.36 5.57
N PHE A 661 -4.91 1.33 5.28
CA PHE A 661 -3.88 0.85 6.19
C PHE A 661 -3.95 1.55 7.55
N THR A 662 -3.90 2.88 7.57
CA THR A 662 -3.93 3.66 8.82
C THR A 662 -5.21 3.40 9.62
N PHE A 663 -6.36 3.35 8.93
CA PHE A 663 -7.66 3.20 9.57
C PHE A 663 -7.88 1.81 10.16
N VAL A 664 -7.62 0.76 9.36
CA VAL A 664 -7.78 -0.64 9.78
C VAL A 664 -6.79 -0.98 10.88
N LEU A 665 -5.51 -0.61 10.69
CA LEU A 665 -4.47 -0.83 11.69
C LEU A 665 -4.83 -0.18 13.03
N THR A 666 -5.22 1.10 13.02
CA THR A 666 -5.65 1.80 14.23
C THR A 666 -6.82 1.11 14.91
N ALA A 667 -7.86 0.75 14.15
CA ALA A 667 -9.05 0.11 14.71
C ALA A 667 -8.74 -1.27 15.31
N ILE A 668 -8.04 -2.13 14.55
CA ILE A 668 -7.68 -3.47 15.03
C ILE A 668 -6.79 -3.36 16.28
N LEU A 669 -5.80 -2.48 16.31
CA LEU A 669 -4.91 -2.31 17.45
C LEU A 669 -5.65 -1.81 18.70
N ILE A 670 -6.57 -0.84 18.58
CA ILE A 670 -7.38 -0.36 19.71
C ILE A 670 -8.25 -1.50 20.27
N PHE A 671 -9.01 -2.19 19.41
CA PHE A 671 -9.90 -3.23 19.89
C PHE A 671 -9.15 -4.45 20.40
N SER A 672 -7.99 -4.79 19.78
CA SER A 672 -7.10 -5.84 20.29
C SER A 672 -6.48 -5.45 21.64
N ALA A 673 -6.16 -4.18 21.86
CA ALA A 673 -5.68 -3.72 23.16
C ALA A 673 -6.72 -3.99 24.25
N VAL A 674 -7.99 -3.65 23.98
CA VAL A 674 -9.10 -3.91 24.90
C VAL A 674 -9.24 -5.41 25.16
N GLY A 675 -9.25 -6.25 24.10
CA GLY A 675 -9.30 -7.71 24.24
C GLY A 675 -8.13 -8.27 25.06
N GLY A 676 -6.91 -7.78 24.81
CA GLY A 676 -5.72 -8.16 25.58
C GLY A 676 -5.80 -7.76 27.06
N PHE A 677 -6.35 -6.58 27.36
CA PHE A 677 -6.59 -6.15 28.75
C PHE A 677 -7.54 -7.10 29.48
N PHE A 678 -8.58 -7.58 28.80
CA PHE A 678 -9.54 -8.52 29.40
C PHE A 678 -8.93 -9.88 29.72
N THR A 679 -7.75 -10.25 29.19
CA THR A 679 -7.11 -11.55 29.46
C THR A 679 -6.80 -11.78 30.94
N GLN A 680 -6.65 -10.74 31.76
CA GLN A 680 -6.46 -10.85 33.21
C GLN A 680 -7.64 -11.53 33.92
N TYR A 681 -8.84 -11.52 33.32
CA TYR A 681 -10.04 -12.17 33.85
C TYR A 681 -10.30 -13.56 33.24
N LEU A 682 -9.49 -13.97 32.24
CA LEU A 682 -9.68 -15.20 31.50
C LEU A 682 -8.77 -16.32 32.03
N LYS A 683 -9.28 -17.56 31.99
CA LYS A 683 -8.52 -18.78 32.33
C LYS A 683 -8.04 -19.46 31.05
N GLN A 684 -7.07 -20.38 31.17
CA GLN A 684 -6.50 -21.14 30.05
C GLN A 684 -7.58 -21.84 29.18
N GLN A 685 -8.65 -22.32 29.77
CA GLN A 685 -9.75 -23.00 29.04
C GLN A 685 -10.46 -22.10 28.03
N HIS A 686 -10.53 -20.78 28.30
CA HIS A 686 -11.14 -19.81 27.38
C HIS A 686 -10.35 -19.62 26.09
N LEU A 687 -9.07 -20.01 26.09
CA LEU A 687 -8.21 -19.89 24.90
C LEU A 687 -8.76 -20.67 23.69
N LYS A 688 -9.17 -21.93 23.90
CA LYS A 688 -9.79 -22.77 22.87
C LYS A 688 -11.11 -22.19 22.36
N ILE A 689 -11.94 -21.74 23.30
CA ILE A 689 -13.26 -21.17 22.99
C ILE A 689 -13.08 -19.89 22.15
N THR A 690 -12.18 -19.00 22.55
CA THR A 690 -11.89 -17.77 21.83
C THR A 690 -11.45 -18.03 20.39
N ILE A 691 -10.56 -19.00 20.18
CA ILE A 691 -10.09 -19.36 18.83
C ILE A 691 -11.21 -19.93 17.99
N LEU A 692 -12.09 -20.78 18.54
CA LEU A 692 -13.24 -21.31 17.82
C LEU A 692 -14.23 -20.22 17.41
N ILE A 693 -14.54 -19.30 18.32
CA ILE A 693 -15.42 -18.14 18.01
C ILE A 693 -14.76 -17.28 16.92
N LEU A 694 -13.45 -17.04 17.01
CA LEU A 694 -12.70 -16.28 16.01
C LEU A 694 -12.78 -16.96 14.64
N VAL A 695 -12.55 -18.25 14.55
CA VAL A 695 -12.67 -19.02 13.30
C VAL A 695 -14.09 -18.93 12.73
N ALA A 696 -15.11 -19.07 13.58
CA ALA A 696 -16.50 -18.96 13.14
C ALA A 696 -16.81 -17.57 12.55
N ILE A 697 -16.36 -16.49 13.21
CA ILE A 697 -16.51 -15.12 12.70
C ILE A 697 -15.78 -14.93 11.38
N LEU A 698 -14.55 -15.45 11.23
CA LEU A 698 -13.78 -15.36 9.99
C LEU A 698 -14.49 -16.08 8.83
N LEU A 699 -15.15 -17.21 9.09
CA LEU A 699 -15.96 -17.91 8.08
C LEU A 699 -17.21 -17.10 7.70
N VAL A 700 -17.90 -16.49 8.65
CA VAL A 700 -19.03 -15.58 8.35
C VAL A 700 -18.58 -14.41 7.49
N ILE A 701 -17.44 -13.82 7.82
CA ILE A 701 -16.82 -12.72 7.04
C ILE A 701 -16.48 -13.20 5.63
N PHE A 702 -15.90 -14.38 5.48
CA PHE A 702 -15.52 -14.93 4.18
C PHE A 702 -16.70 -15.03 3.21
N PHE A 703 -17.88 -15.44 3.68
CA PHE A 703 -19.07 -15.60 2.83
C PHE A 703 -19.92 -14.33 2.69
N GLY A 704 -19.87 -13.40 3.65
CA GLY A 704 -20.81 -12.28 3.71
C GLY A 704 -20.21 -10.88 3.48
N LEU A 705 -18.89 -10.70 3.67
CA LEU A 705 -18.30 -9.37 3.70
C LEU A 705 -18.39 -8.64 2.35
N ASP A 706 -18.19 -9.33 1.23
CA ASP A 706 -18.24 -8.74 -0.10
C ASP A 706 -19.59 -8.05 -0.37
N MET A 707 -20.70 -8.74 -0.06
CA MET A 707 -22.06 -8.18 -0.16
C MET A 707 -22.22 -6.93 0.72
N VAL A 708 -21.72 -6.99 1.97
CA VAL A 708 -21.82 -5.89 2.93
C VAL A 708 -21.00 -4.67 2.45
N ILE A 709 -19.78 -4.89 1.94
CA ILE A 709 -18.93 -3.81 1.40
C ILE A 709 -19.61 -3.08 0.24
N HIS A 710 -20.19 -3.82 -0.70
CA HIS A 710 -20.90 -3.21 -1.85
C HIS A 710 -22.12 -2.39 -1.41
N GLN A 711 -22.85 -2.83 -0.39
CA GLN A 711 -23.95 -2.04 0.19
C GLN A 711 -23.45 -0.78 0.89
N ILE A 712 -22.38 -0.91 1.72
CA ILE A 712 -21.79 0.22 2.46
C ILE A 712 -21.21 1.28 1.51
N LEU A 713 -20.75 0.90 0.34
CA LEU A 713 -20.17 1.81 -0.66
C LEU A 713 -21.15 2.91 -1.09
N GLY A 714 -22.46 2.62 -1.09
CA GLY A 714 -23.53 3.56 -1.41
C GLY A 714 -23.85 4.58 -0.30
N PHE A 715 -23.33 4.44 0.91
CA PHE A 715 -23.59 5.39 2.00
C PHE A 715 -22.67 6.61 1.98
N PRO A 716 -23.10 7.74 2.60
CA PRO A 716 -22.24 8.90 2.82
C PRO A 716 -20.96 8.55 3.55
N THR A 717 -19.89 9.33 3.32
CA THR A 717 -18.53 9.02 3.82
C THR A 717 -18.46 8.76 5.32
N VAL A 718 -19.17 9.55 6.14
CA VAL A 718 -19.17 9.39 7.61
C VAL A 718 -19.81 8.06 8.00
N VAL A 719 -20.99 7.75 7.46
CA VAL A 719 -21.72 6.50 7.74
C VAL A 719 -20.87 5.29 7.31
N ARG A 720 -20.30 5.36 6.12
CA ARG A 720 -19.44 4.32 5.57
C ARG A 720 -18.23 4.02 6.49
N TYR A 721 -17.56 5.05 6.99
CA TYR A 721 -16.43 4.89 7.89
C TYR A 721 -16.86 4.35 9.26
N THR A 722 -17.97 4.81 9.79
CA THR A 722 -18.54 4.29 11.05
C THR A 722 -18.89 2.81 10.93
N MET A 723 -19.57 2.39 9.85
CA MET A 723 -19.89 0.99 9.61
C MET A 723 -18.64 0.12 9.47
N ALA A 724 -17.61 0.62 8.76
CA ALA A 724 -16.33 -0.07 8.63
C ALA A 724 -15.65 -0.31 10.00
N ILE A 725 -15.73 0.67 10.94
CA ILE A 725 -15.24 0.51 12.32
C ILE A 725 -16.06 -0.54 13.07
N LEU A 726 -17.39 -0.45 13.00
CA LEU A 726 -18.28 -1.34 13.75
C LEU A 726 -18.06 -2.81 13.40
N LEU A 727 -17.76 -3.10 12.11
CA LEU A 727 -17.42 -4.44 11.67
C LEU A 727 -16.11 -4.98 12.27
N LEU A 728 -15.16 -4.10 12.60
CA LEU A 728 -13.87 -4.47 13.17
C LEU A 728 -13.89 -4.65 14.68
N ILE A 729 -14.90 -4.13 15.40
CA ILE A 729 -14.96 -4.20 16.87
C ILE A 729 -14.89 -5.63 17.40
N PRO A 730 -15.85 -6.52 17.07
CA PRO A 730 -15.86 -7.87 17.64
C PRO A 730 -14.63 -8.67 17.24
N LEU A 731 -14.20 -8.50 16.00
CA LEU A 731 -13.04 -9.18 15.46
C LEU A 731 -11.74 -8.73 16.14
N GLY A 732 -11.50 -7.41 16.22
CA GLY A 732 -10.32 -6.85 16.86
C GLY A 732 -10.23 -7.24 18.33
N PHE A 733 -11.35 -7.19 19.05
CA PHE A 733 -11.41 -7.63 20.45
C PHE A 733 -10.95 -9.10 20.61
N LEU A 734 -11.48 -10.00 19.80
CA LEU A 734 -11.11 -11.43 19.86
C LEU A 734 -9.66 -11.68 19.43
N LEU A 735 -9.16 -10.96 18.42
CA LEU A 735 -7.77 -11.04 17.97
C LEU A 735 -6.76 -10.69 19.07
N GLY A 736 -7.16 -9.81 20.01
CA GLY A 736 -6.32 -9.38 21.12
C GLY A 736 -6.14 -10.40 22.24
N ILE A 737 -6.90 -11.51 22.27
CA ILE A 737 -6.90 -12.46 23.38
C ILE A 737 -5.86 -13.60 23.25
N PRO A 738 -5.70 -14.28 22.10
CA PRO A 738 -4.90 -15.49 21.99
C PRO A 738 -3.44 -15.34 22.40
N PHE A 739 -2.78 -14.27 21.98
CA PHE A 739 -1.36 -14.04 22.26
C PHE A 739 -1.07 -13.78 23.75
N PRO A 740 -1.64 -12.74 24.42
CA PRO A 740 -1.32 -12.47 25.81
C PRO A 740 -1.82 -13.58 26.76
N LEU A 741 -2.95 -14.21 26.49
CA LEU A 741 -3.47 -15.30 27.32
C LEU A 741 -2.54 -16.53 27.24
N ALA A 742 -2.02 -16.87 26.07
CA ALA A 742 -1.06 -17.95 25.91
C ALA A 742 0.30 -17.61 26.55
N MET A 743 0.78 -16.39 26.40
CA MET A 743 2.02 -15.92 27.07
C MET A 743 1.95 -16.06 28.59
N GLN A 744 0.78 -15.85 29.16
CA GLN A 744 0.55 -15.94 30.61
C GLN A 744 0.47 -17.41 31.08
N HIS A 745 -0.26 -18.27 30.36
CA HIS A 745 -0.64 -19.59 30.86
C HIS A 745 0.12 -20.77 30.26
N LEU A 746 0.64 -20.66 29.02
CA LEU A 746 1.35 -21.76 28.35
C LEU A 746 2.86 -21.75 28.60
N LEU A 747 3.44 -20.63 29.03
CA LEU A 747 4.87 -20.45 29.15
C LEU A 747 5.29 -20.24 30.62
N VAL A 748 6.29 -20.98 31.06
CA VAL A 748 6.71 -21.02 32.48
C VAL A 748 7.84 -20.03 32.79
N ASN A 749 8.82 -19.87 31.89
CA ASN A 749 10.04 -19.12 32.19
C ASN A 749 10.26 -17.94 31.19
N PRO A 750 11.13 -16.98 31.55
CA PRO A 750 11.39 -15.81 30.70
C PRO A 750 11.94 -16.16 29.32
N VAL A 751 12.83 -17.16 29.24
CA VAL A 751 13.41 -17.63 27.96
C VAL A 751 12.34 -18.10 27.00
N GLN A 752 11.37 -18.89 27.48
CA GLN A 752 10.25 -19.34 26.65
C GLN A 752 9.40 -18.17 26.12
N ARG A 753 9.17 -17.16 26.95
CA ARG A 753 8.38 -15.96 26.56
C ARG A 753 9.12 -15.13 25.52
N ALA A 754 10.41 -14.90 25.71
CA ALA A 754 11.25 -14.19 24.74
C ALA A 754 11.29 -14.93 23.39
N TYR A 755 11.39 -16.25 23.43
CA TYR A 755 11.40 -17.11 22.23
C TYR A 755 10.04 -17.16 21.54
N ALA A 756 8.94 -17.20 22.29
CA ALA A 756 7.59 -17.10 21.75
C ALA A 756 7.32 -15.75 21.06
N TRP A 757 7.87 -14.66 21.61
CA TRP A 757 7.86 -13.35 20.96
C TRP A 757 8.58 -13.39 19.62
N THR A 758 9.77 -13.99 19.55
CA THR A 758 10.50 -14.22 18.30
C THR A 758 9.67 -15.00 17.28
N ALA A 759 9.09 -16.14 17.70
CA ALA A 759 8.30 -16.99 16.81
C ALA A 759 7.10 -16.23 16.22
N ASN A 760 6.37 -15.50 17.06
CA ASN A 760 5.26 -14.65 16.63
C ASN A 760 5.72 -13.58 15.61
N GLY A 761 6.81 -12.87 15.90
CA GLY A 761 7.37 -11.86 15.01
C GLY A 761 7.85 -12.43 13.67
N CYS A 762 8.57 -13.56 13.67
CA CYS A 762 9.02 -14.23 12.44
C CYS A 762 7.84 -14.64 11.55
N ALA A 763 6.79 -15.22 12.12
CA ALA A 763 5.59 -15.57 11.37
C ALA A 763 4.92 -14.32 10.78
N SER A 764 4.84 -13.24 11.54
CA SER A 764 4.27 -11.98 11.06
C SER A 764 5.05 -11.41 9.87
N VAL A 765 6.39 -11.42 9.90
CA VAL A 765 7.22 -10.99 8.75
C VAL A 765 6.88 -11.80 7.50
N LEU A 766 6.90 -13.11 7.61
CA LEU A 766 6.63 -14.01 6.48
C LEU A 766 5.21 -13.82 5.93
N THR A 767 4.24 -13.64 6.81
CA THR A 767 2.84 -13.41 6.45
C THR A 767 2.65 -12.10 5.71
N ALA A 768 3.32 -11.03 6.13
CA ALA A 768 3.24 -9.72 5.46
C ALA A 768 3.69 -9.83 4.00
N ILE A 769 4.82 -10.48 3.77
CA ILE A 769 5.38 -10.66 2.42
C ILE A 769 4.54 -11.66 1.60
N ALA A 770 4.11 -12.77 2.21
CA ALA A 770 3.27 -13.77 1.54
C ALA A 770 1.94 -13.17 1.07
N SER A 771 1.29 -12.34 1.90
CA SER A 771 0.02 -11.65 1.54
C SER A 771 0.16 -10.73 0.33
N ALA A 772 1.35 -10.13 0.13
CA ALA A 772 1.64 -9.30 -1.04
C ALA A 772 1.71 -10.12 -2.34
N GLN A 773 2.00 -11.43 -2.26
CA GLN A 773 1.97 -12.36 -3.39
C GLN A 773 0.61 -13.06 -3.56
N ILE A 774 -0.03 -13.45 -2.46
CA ILE A 774 -1.28 -14.23 -2.47
C ILE A 774 -2.41 -13.39 -3.08
N ALA A 775 -2.60 -12.15 -2.64
CA ALA A 775 -3.71 -11.31 -3.09
C ALA A 775 -3.71 -11.07 -4.62
N PRO A 776 -2.60 -10.66 -5.25
CA PRO A 776 -2.58 -10.46 -6.70
C PRO A 776 -2.71 -11.77 -7.48
N SER A 777 -2.26 -12.89 -6.92
CA SER A 777 -2.25 -14.19 -7.61
C SER A 777 -3.60 -14.91 -7.53
N HIS A 778 -4.21 -14.95 -6.33
CA HIS A 778 -5.38 -15.78 -6.04
C HIS A 778 -6.60 -14.98 -5.58
N GLY A 779 -6.48 -13.66 -5.41
CA GLY A 779 -7.52 -12.78 -4.89
C GLY A 779 -7.39 -12.50 -3.40
N ILE A 780 -8.01 -11.41 -2.96
CA ILE A 780 -7.96 -10.95 -1.56
C ILE A 780 -8.62 -11.95 -0.59
N PRO A 781 -9.78 -12.59 -0.91
CA PRO A 781 -10.42 -13.54 -0.01
C PRO A 781 -9.53 -14.74 0.37
N THR A 782 -8.58 -15.12 -0.48
CA THR A 782 -7.65 -16.21 -0.21
C THR A 782 -6.79 -15.96 1.04
N ILE A 783 -6.47 -14.68 1.34
CA ILE A 783 -5.73 -14.31 2.56
C ILE A 783 -6.51 -14.76 3.82
N LEU A 784 -7.84 -14.62 3.81
CA LEU A 784 -8.67 -15.00 4.94
C LEU A 784 -8.71 -16.53 5.16
N ILE A 785 -8.61 -17.31 4.08
CA ILE A 785 -8.48 -18.78 4.18
C ILE A 785 -7.21 -19.14 4.94
N PHE A 786 -6.08 -18.49 4.64
CA PHE A 786 -4.83 -18.71 5.38
C PHE A 786 -4.94 -18.26 6.84
N ALA A 787 -5.69 -17.20 7.15
CA ALA A 787 -5.97 -16.80 8.52
C ALA A 787 -6.74 -17.87 9.29
N VAL A 788 -7.81 -18.43 8.70
CA VAL A 788 -8.60 -19.50 9.27
C VAL A 788 -7.73 -20.74 9.52
N PHE A 789 -6.93 -21.15 8.54
CA PHE A 789 -5.99 -22.26 8.67
C PHE A 789 -5.00 -22.04 9.81
N SER A 790 -4.45 -20.84 9.93
CA SER A 790 -3.50 -20.48 10.99
C SER A 790 -4.14 -20.63 12.38
N TYR A 791 -5.37 -20.13 12.57
CA TYR A 791 -6.07 -20.26 13.86
C TYR A 791 -6.49 -21.68 14.17
N LEU A 792 -6.89 -22.47 13.16
CA LEU A 792 -7.15 -23.92 13.35
C LEU A 792 -5.89 -24.65 13.79
N LEU A 793 -4.75 -24.34 13.20
CA LEU A 793 -3.45 -24.90 13.60
C LEU A 793 -3.10 -24.51 15.04
N ALA A 794 -3.32 -23.25 15.41
CA ALA A 794 -3.14 -22.77 16.79
C ALA A 794 -4.04 -23.54 17.77
N PHE A 795 -5.31 -23.78 17.40
CA PHE A 795 -6.26 -24.58 18.22
C PHE A 795 -5.75 -26.00 18.48
N LEU A 796 -5.24 -26.68 17.45
CA LEU A 796 -4.69 -28.03 17.57
C LEU A 796 -3.44 -28.09 18.46
N CYS A 797 -2.65 -27.00 18.50
CA CYS A 797 -1.45 -26.92 19.33
C CYS A 797 -1.72 -26.70 20.83
N ILE A 798 -2.95 -26.38 21.23
CA ILE A 798 -3.32 -26.23 22.63
C ILE A 798 -3.55 -27.61 23.23
N GLY A 799 -2.52 -28.20 23.84
CA GLY A 799 -2.60 -29.50 24.50
C GLY A 799 -3.70 -29.52 25.55
N THR A 800 -4.43 -30.63 25.58
CA THR A 800 -5.26 -30.99 26.76
C THR A 800 -4.30 -31.42 27.87
N ARG A 801 -3.88 -30.51 28.74
CA ARG A 801 -3.41 -30.95 30.05
C ARG A 801 -4.60 -31.64 30.72
N LYS A 802 -4.55 -33.00 30.80
CA LYS A 802 -5.29 -33.74 31.81
C LYS A 802 -4.84 -33.15 33.15
N GLY A 803 -5.75 -32.59 33.89
CA GLY A 803 -5.57 -32.00 35.22
C GLY A 803 -4.85 -32.87 36.22
#